data_127d36afec812d853d4d5a049742ba62
#
_entry.id   127d36afec812d853d4d5a049742ba62
#
_cell.length_a   1.000
_cell.length_b   1.000
_cell.length_c   1.000
_cell.angle_alpha   90.00
_cell.angle_beta   90.00
_cell.angle_gamma   90.00
#
_symmetry.space_group_name_H-M   'P 1'
#
loop_
_entity.id
_entity.type
_entity.pdbx_description
1 polymer ?
#
loop_
_entity_poly.entity_id
_entity_poly.type
_entity_poly.pdbx_seq_one_letter_code
_entity_poly.pdbx_strand_id
1 'polypeptide(L)'
;AWELLTGVYGLDKSRMYATVFEGSPEDGVSFDQEAYDIWLQYLPADHIIRGNKHDNFWEMGDVGPCGPCSEIHYDLRDESEIAAVPGREMVNQGSPLVIEIWNLVFMQFNRKANGSLEPLAANCIDTGMGFERLCMILQGKKSNYDTDVFQPTIQRIAAMSGKTYGADEKCDVAMRVVADHLRAISFSIADGQLPSNVKAGYVIRRILRRAVRYGYTYLGFNEPFICRLVAGLVDQMGGQFPELKAQQTLIEKVIEEEESSFLRTLATGINLLDGVMAEVRKSGGERISGKDAFLLYDTYGFPIDLTELIAREQGIEVDLEAFEKELQAQKERSRNAAAVDTDDWKELIHIKQSEFIGYDTLSAEVKIARYRRVSSKGRVSYQLVFDRTPFYGNSGGQIGDIGYIETANERIPVVATEKENGLIIHIVTQLPENPEATFMAVVDPEKRQAAANNHTATHLMHEALRKVLGTHVEQKGSLVTPEYLRFDFSHFQKVTHEELRRVEQLVNRAIRANYPLEEKRDATKEEAAAAGAMMLFGEKYGDRVRMVRFGTSVELCGGTHVSATGNIGFFKILNESAISAGVRRIEATTGAKAEEVIYAAEDTMRNVADYLNNPQILQSIKKIMESNEALKHEMEAIRREQVAEWAAKIVDSTPERGGMRLMATQTDRRPDFIKDLAFAVRSRSKNIVLVIGSINDGKPTLTVALGDDIVAQGVNAGVVVREAAKAINGGGGGQPFLATAGGKNPDGIQAAIDKAVELIVEQVK
;
A
#
# COMPACT_ATOMS: atom_id res chain seq x y z
N ALA A 1 -22.84 -35.15 -18.26
CA ALA A 1 -23.18 -34.83 -16.88
C ALA A 1 -23.99 -35.96 -16.22
N TRP A 2 -25.09 -36.41 -16.85
CA TRP A 2 -25.99 -37.40 -16.26
C TRP A 2 -25.32 -38.72 -15.90
N GLU A 3 -24.52 -39.32 -16.80
CA GLU A 3 -23.80 -40.57 -16.53
C GLU A 3 -22.83 -40.44 -15.34
N LEU A 4 -22.12 -39.32 -15.27
CA LEU A 4 -21.19 -39.06 -14.17
C LEU A 4 -21.94 -39.00 -12.82
N LEU A 5 -22.99 -38.20 -12.77
CA LEU A 5 -23.72 -37.97 -11.49
C LEU A 5 -24.49 -39.20 -11.04
N THR A 6 -25.18 -39.87 -11.95
CA THR A 6 -26.09 -41.01 -11.57
C THR A 6 -25.43 -42.38 -11.70
N GLY A 7 -24.45 -42.54 -12.60
CA GLY A 7 -23.75 -43.80 -12.83
C GLY A 7 -22.47 -43.94 -12.01
N VAL A 8 -21.59 -42.94 -12.06
CA VAL A 8 -20.30 -42.97 -11.33
C VAL A 8 -20.45 -42.57 -9.88
N TYR A 9 -21.12 -41.45 -9.63
CA TYR A 9 -21.33 -40.97 -8.23
C TYR A 9 -22.56 -41.53 -7.54
N GLY A 10 -23.48 -42.18 -8.29
CA GLY A 10 -24.64 -42.87 -7.72
C GLY A 10 -25.66 -41.96 -7.07
N LEU A 11 -25.77 -40.69 -7.52
CA LEU A 11 -26.76 -39.76 -6.97
C LEU A 11 -28.18 -40.19 -7.29
N ASP A 12 -29.08 -39.97 -6.34
CA ASP A 12 -30.50 -40.31 -6.47
C ASP A 12 -31.19 -39.42 -7.50
N LYS A 13 -31.66 -40.06 -8.58
CA LYS A 13 -32.35 -39.42 -9.69
C LYS A 13 -33.63 -38.71 -9.28
N SER A 14 -34.32 -39.20 -8.26
CA SER A 14 -35.57 -38.62 -7.79
C SER A 14 -35.39 -37.29 -7.06
N ARG A 15 -34.17 -36.97 -6.69
CA ARG A 15 -33.77 -35.71 -6.02
C ARG A 15 -33.14 -34.67 -6.97
N MET A 16 -33.02 -35.04 -8.25
CA MET A 16 -32.39 -34.17 -9.26
C MET A 16 -33.43 -33.38 -10.04
N TYR A 17 -33.12 -32.11 -10.30
CA TYR A 17 -33.91 -31.22 -11.13
C TYR A 17 -32.99 -30.56 -12.17
N ALA A 18 -33.52 -30.25 -13.34
CA ALA A 18 -32.82 -29.49 -14.36
C ALA A 18 -33.58 -28.19 -14.66
N THR A 19 -32.86 -27.11 -14.84
CA THR A 19 -33.44 -25.87 -15.36
C THR A 19 -33.13 -25.74 -16.85
N VAL A 20 -34.02 -25.09 -17.62
CA VAL A 20 -33.85 -24.82 -19.04
C VAL A 20 -34.28 -23.38 -19.32
N PHE A 21 -33.52 -22.67 -20.13
CA PHE A 21 -33.76 -21.28 -20.45
C PHE A 21 -35.14 -21.05 -21.09
N GLU A 22 -35.97 -20.18 -20.52
CA GLU A 22 -37.35 -19.92 -20.96
C GLU A 22 -37.44 -18.98 -22.17
N GLY A 23 -36.30 -18.36 -22.57
CA GLY A 23 -36.22 -17.36 -23.63
C GLY A 23 -36.14 -15.93 -23.08
N SER A 24 -35.72 -15.01 -23.96
CA SER A 24 -35.69 -13.56 -23.71
C SER A 24 -36.21 -12.83 -24.93
N PRO A 25 -37.45 -12.33 -24.92
CA PRO A 25 -37.99 -11.53 -26.01
C PRO A 25 -37.16 -10.27 -26.30
N GLU A 26 -36.55 -9.69 -25.26
CA GLU A 26 -35.71 -8.49 -25.36
C GLU A 26 -34.45 -8.74 -26.19
N ASP A 27 -33.85 -9.91 -26.03
CA ASP A 27 -32.67 -10.32 -26.79
C ASP A 27 -33.00 -11.05 -28.10
N GLY A 28 -34.28 -11.30 -28.36
CA GLY A 28 -34.76 -12.06 -29.53
C GLY A 28 -34.38 -13.56 -29.47
N VAL A 29 -34.13 -14.10 -28.26
CA VAL A 29 -33.80 -15.51 -28.08
C VAL A 29 -35.03 -16.27 -27.59
N SER A 30 -35.35 -17.37 -28.28
CA SER A 30 -36.48 -18.24 -27.95
C SER A 30 -36.18 -19.17 -26.79
N PHE A 31 -37.24 -19.85 -26.31
CA PHE A 31 -37.12 -20.97 -25.38
C PHE A 31 -36.18 -22.05 -25.93
N ASP A 32 -35.31 -22.59 -25.07
CA ASP A 32 -34.38 -23.66 -25.44
C ASP A 32 -35.08 -25.02 -25.46
N GLN A 33 -35.75 -25.27 -26.58
CA GLN A 33 -36.50 -26.49 -26.81
C GLN A 33 -35.57 -27.71 -26.91
N GLU A 34 -34.36 -27.54 -27.49
CA GLU A 34 -33.41 -28.63 -27.65
C GLU A 34 -32.95 -29.16 -26.27
N ALA A 35 -32.55 -28.29 -25.37
CA ALA A 35 -32.17 -28.68 -24.01
C ALA A 35 -33.35 -29.35 -23.27
N TYR A 36 -34.55 -28.83 -23.42
CA TYR A 36 -35.75 -29.43 -22.80
C TYR A 36 -36.01 -30.85 -23.31
N ASP A 37 -35.96 -31.05 -24.64
CA ASP A 37 -36.20 -32.35 -25.26
C ASP A 37 -35.09 -33.39 -24.91
N ILE A 38 -33.86 -32.94 -24.73
CA ILE A 38 -32.76 -33.79 -24.22
C ILE A 38 -33.02 -34.22 -22.78
N TRP A 39 -33.43 -33.29 -21.91
CA TRP A 39 -33.70 -33.62 -20.52
C TRP A 39 -34.86 -34.56 -20.30
N LEU A 40 -35.90 -34.49 -21.17
CA LEU A 40 -37.03 -35.43 -21.16
C LEU A 40 -36.63 -36.90 -21.35
N GLN A 41 -35.42 -37.17 -21.88
CA GLN A 41 -34.90 -38.54 -22.01
C GLN A 41 -34.38 -39.10 -20.65
N TYR A 42 -34.14 -38.23 -19.67
CA TYR A 42 -33.49 -38.55 -18.41
C TYR A 42 -34.33 -38.24 -17.18
N LEU A 43 -35.15 -37.21 -17.24
CA LEU A 43 -35.96 -36.70 -16.12
C LEU A 43 -37.43 -36.63 -16.53
N PRO A 44 -38.38 -36.84 -15.60
CA PRO A 44 -39.79 -36.58 -15.84
C PRO A 44 -40.03 -35.06 -16.02
N ALA A 45 -41.06 -34.70 -16.77
CA ALA A 45 -41.33 -33.30 -17.15
C ALA A 45 -41.52 -32.35 -15.95
N ASP A 46 -41.95 -32.84 -14.81
CA ASP A 46 -42.13 -32.09 -13.57
C ASP A 46 -40.82 -31.84 -12.83
N HIS A 47 -39.70 -32.49 -13.21
CA HIS A 47 -38.36 -32.20 -12.76
C HIS A 47 -37.55 -31.27 -13.68
N ILE A 48 -38.19 -30.82 -14.81
CA ILE A 48 -37.58 -29.88 -15.75
C ILE A 48 -38.25 -28.52 -15.57
N ILE A 49 -37.51 -27.51 -15.13
CA ILE A 49 -38.03 -26.21 -14.72
C ILE A 49 -37.57 -25.16 -15.73
N ARG A 50 -38.49 -24.24 -16.11
CA ARG A 50 -38.12 -23.09 -16.94
C ARG A 50 -37.48 -22.05 -16.08
N GLY A 51 -36.25 -21.62 -16.46
CA GLY A 51 -35.48 -20.59 -15.78
C GLY A 51 -35.43 -19.30 -16.61
N ASN A 52 -35.47 -18.19 -15.91
CA ASN A 52 -35.42 -16.86 -16.51
C ASN A 52 -34.02 -16.50 -16.99
N LYS A 53 -33.87 -15.33 -17.60
CA LYS A 53 -32.58 -14.84 -18.11
C LYS A 53 -31.52 -14.69 -17.03
N HIS A 54 -31.89 -14.29 -15.82
CA HIS A 54 -30.94 -14.10 -14.71
C HIS A 54 -30.27 -15.43 -14.32
N ASP A 55 -31.02 -16.52 -14.30
CA ASP A 55 -30.55 -17.82 -13.83
C ASP A 55 -30.01 -18.67 -14.99
N ASN A 56 -30.64 -18.63 -16.16
CA ASN A 56 -30.38 -19.55 -17.27
C ASN A 56 -29.87 -18.90 -18.58
N PHE A 57 -29.29 -17.71 -18.49
CA PHE A 57 -28.55 -17.12 -19.61
C PHE A 57 -27.20 -16.59 -19.12
N TRP A 58 -26.13 -17.31 -19.45
CA TRP A 58 -24.79 -16.96 -19.00
C TRP A 58 -24.15 -15.92 -19.92
N GLU A 59 -23.51 -14.91 -19.32
CA GLU A 59 -22.79 -13.84 -20.00
C GLU A 59 -21.40 -13.67 -19.39
N MET A 60 -20.36 -13.58 -20.22
CA MET A 60 -18.98 -13.39 -19.78
C MET A 60 -18.76 -12.02 -19.09
N GLY A 61 -19.65 -11.06 -19.37
CA GLY A 61 -19.64 -9.71 -18.88
C GLY A 61 -20.53 -8.83 -19.75
N ASP A 62 -20.35 -7.52 -19.71
CA ASP A 62 -21.13 -6.56 -20.49
C ASP A 62 -21.00 -6.79 -22.02
N VAL A 63 -19.89 -7.38 -22.45
CA VAL A 63 -19.58 -7.75 -23.84
C VAL A 63 -18.81 -9.07 -23.87
N GLY A 64 -19.04 -9.86 -24.91
CA GLY A 64 -18.32 -11.12 -25.10
C GLY A 64 -19.23 -12.33 -25.35
N PRO A 65 -18.68 -13.54 -25.37
CA PRO A 65 -19.42 -14.77 -25.54
C PRO A 65 -20.52 -14.94 -24.49
N CYS A 66 -21.69 -15.41 -24.93
CA CYS A 66 -22.84 -15.64 -24.07
C CYS A 66 -23.78 -16.69 -24.69
N GLY A 67 -24.74 -17.17 -23.90
CA GLY A 67 -25.76 -18.08 -24.41
C GLY A 67 -26.61 -18.68 -23.29
N PRO A 68 -27.68 -19.40 -23.67
CA PRO A 68 -28.51 -20.10 -22.71
C PRO A 68 -27.74 -21.14 -21.93
N CYS A 69 -28.17 -21.42 -20.72
CA CYS A 69 -27.61 -22.50 -19.92
C CYS A 69 -28.68 -23.36 -19.27
N SER A 70 -28.25 -24.53 -18.83
CA SER A 70 -29.06 -25.48 -18.10
C SER A 70 -28.34 -25.86 -16.83
N GLU A 71 -29.00 -25.71 -15.70
CA GLU A 71 -28.44 -26.03 -14.40
C GLU A 71 -28.95 -27.37 -13.90
N ILE A 72 -28.13 -28.12 -13.20
CA ILE A 72 -28.52 -29.31 -12.48
C ILE A 72 -28.58 -28.99 -10.99
N HIS A 73 -29.74 -29.20 -10.39
CA HIS A 73 -29.99 -29.02 -8.96
C HIS A 73 -30.17 -30.34 -8.24
N TYR A 74 -29.85 -30.34 -6.96
CA TYR A 74 -30.04 -31.50 -6.09
C TYR A 74 -30.75 -31.09 -4.81
N ASP A 75 -31.75 -31.90 -4.40
CA ASP A 75 -32.53 -31.69 -3.16
C ASP A 75 -31.97 -32.53 -2.01
N LEU A 76 -31.36 -31.85 -1.05
CA LEU A 76 -30.73 -32.44 0.15
C LEU A 76 -31.67 -32.53 1.37
N ARG A 77 -32.94 -32.10 1.22
CA ARG A 77 -33.89 -32.05 2.32
C ARG A 77 -34.32 -33.48 2.72
N ASP A 78 -34.86 -33.59 3.91
CA ASP A 78 -35.40 -34.84 4.39
C ASP A 78 -36.72 -35.19 3.68
N GLU A 79 -37.08 -36.47 3.62
CA GLU A 79 -38.31 -36.94 2.93
C GLU A 79 -39.58 -36.24 3.40
N SER A 80 -39.68 -35.91 4.69
CA SER A 80 -40.82 -35.18 5.25
C SER A 80 -40.91 -33.73 4.76
N GLU A 81 -39.76 -33.08 4.52
CA GLU A 81 -39.67 -31.72 3.97
C GLU A 81 -40.02 -31.73 2.47
N ILE A 82 -39.55 -32.74 1.72
CA ILE A 82 -39.89 -32.92 0.31
C ILE A 82 -41.37 -33.21 0.12
N ALA A 83 -41.96 -34.07 1.00
CA ALA A 83 -43.37 -34.35 0.96
C ALA A 83 -44.28 -33.14 1.28
N ALA A 84 -43.79 -32.22 2.13
CA ALA A 84 -44.50 -31.00 2.47
C ALA A 84 -44.46 -29.95 1.36
N VAL A 85 -43.28 -29.77 0.72
CA VAL A 85 -43.08 -28.84 -0.38
C VAL A 85 -42.22 -29.52 -1.46
N PRO A 86 -42.76 -29.80 -2.66
CA PRO A 86 -42.01 -30.42 -3.74
C PRO A 86 -40.71 -29.65 -4.09
N GLY A 87 -39.63 -30.38 -4.38
CA GLY A 87 -38.34 -29.79 -4.67
C GLY A 87 -38.35 -28.79 -5.84
N ARG A 88 -39.19 -29.05 -6.83
CA ARG A 88 -39.38 -28.15 -7.97
C ARG A 88 -39.77 -26.69 -7.59
N GLU A 89 -40.47 -26.54 -6.47
CA GLU A 89 -40.89 -25.21 -5.98
C GLU A 89 -39.77 -24.47 -5.22
N MET A 90 -38.69 -25.18 -4.93
CA MET A 90 -37.55 -24.66 -4.18
C MET A 90 -36.33 -24.37 -5.06
N VAL A 91 -36.34 -24.81 -6.33
CA VAL A 91 -35.25 -24.54 -7.29
C VAL A 91 -35.17 -23.05 -7.53
N ASN A 92 -33.98 -22.46 -7.41
CA ASN A 92 -33.67 -21.01 -7.56
C ASN A 92 -34.48 -20.10 -6.61
N GLN A 93 -34.98 -20.63 -5.49
CA GLN A 93 -35.68 -19.85 -4.46
C GLN A 93 -34.81 -19.53 -3.23
N GLY A 94 -33.48 -19.62 -3.39
CA GLY A 94 -32.53 -19.33 -2.28
C GLY A 94 -32.48 -20.38 -1.16
N SER A 95 -33.02 -21.57 -1.40
CA SER A 95 -32.91 -22.68 -0.41
C SER A 95 -31.48 -23.17 -0.30
N PRO A 96 -30.91 -23.26 0.91
CA PRO A 96 -29.56 -23.80 1.11
C PRO A 96 -29.48 -25.32 0.91
N LEU A 97 -30.61 -26.02 0.78
CA LEU A 97 -30.70 -27.47 0.66
C LEU A 97 -31.25 -27.95 -0.70
N VAL A 98 -31.73 -27.04 -1.56
CA VAL A 98 -32.06 -27.34 -2.97
C VAL A 98 -31.15 -26.48 -3.82
N ILE A 99 -30.02 -27.04 -4.17
CA ILE A 99 -28.89 -26.28 -4.68
C ILE A 99 -28.50 -26.68 -6.09
N GLU A 100 -28.10 -25.70 -6.87
CA GLU A 100 -27.40 -25.90 -8.14
C GLU A 100 -26.03 -26.55 -7.85
N ILE A 101 -25.74 -27.65 -8.56
CA ILE A 101 -24.43 -28.35 -8.48
C ILE A 101 -23.62 -28.22 -9.76
N TRP A 102 -24.26 -28.06 -10.89
CA TRP A 102 -23.59 -27.99 -12.17
C TRP A 102 -24.33 -27.07 -13.14
N ASN A 103 -23.62 -26.15 -13.77
CA ASN A 103 -24.14 -25.29 -14.83
C ASN A 103 -23.56 -25.72 -16.19
N LEU A 104 -24.43 -26.00 -17.15
CA LEU A 104 -24.10 -26.41 -18.51
C LEU A 104 -24.40 -25.22 -19.45
N VAL A 105 -23.35 -24.50 -19.87
CA VAL A 105 -23.49 -23.28 -20.67
C VAL A 105 -23.35 -23.59 -22.15
N PHE A 106 -24.30 -23.15 -22.96
CA PHE A 106 -24.36 -23.34 -24.40
C PHE A 106 -24.07 -22.01 -25.10
N MET A 107 -22.79 -21.63 -25.21
CA MET A 107 -22.38 -20.39 -25.86
C MET A 107 -22.69 -20.40 -27.34
N GLN A 108 -23.63 -19.58 -27.76
CA GLN A 108 -24.13 -19.47 -29.14
C GLN A 108 -23.97 -18.06 -29.70
N PHE A 109 -23.81 -17.06 -28.83
CA PHE A 109 -23.82 -15.64 -29.18
C PHE A 109 -22.62 -14.90 -28.67
N ASN A 110 -22.34 -13.75 -29.28
CA ASN A 110 -21.44 -12.72 -28.79
C ASN A 110 -22.23 -11.44 -28.53
N ARG A 111 -22.26 -10.95 -27.29
CA ARG A 111 -22.88 -9.66 -26.93
C ARG A 111 -21.96 -8.53 -27.30
N LYS A 112 -22.47 -7.56 -28.08
CA LYS A 112 -21.76 -6.35 -28.46
C LYS A 112 -21.96 -5.21 -27.47
N ALA A 113 -21.13 -4.19 -27.54
CA ALA A 113 -21.20 -3.01 -26.70
C ALA A 113 -22.54 -2.22 -26.83
N ASN A 114 -23.27 -2.39 -27.92
CA ASN A 114 -24.60 -1.82 -28.11
C ASN A 114 -25.73 -2.71 -27.56
N GLY A 115 -25.40 -3.82 -26.89
CA GLY A 115 -26.34 -4.77 -26.31
C GLY A 115 -26.88 -5.83 -27.27
N SER A 116 -26.63 -5.74 -28.59
CA SER A 116 -27.10 -6.73 -29.56
C SER A 116 -26.34 -8.04 -29.49
N LEU A 117 -27.05 -9.15 -29.84
CA LEU A 117 -26.46 -10.49 -29.94
C LEU A 117 -26.13 -10.82 -31.40
N GLU A 118 -24.94 -11.34 -31.64
CA GLU A 118 -24.53 -11.94 -32.89
C GLU A 118 -24.22 -13.43 -32.69
N PRO A 119 -24.68 -14.32 -33.61
CA PRO A 119 -24.28 -15.72 -33.54
C PRO A 119 -22.76 -15.90 -33.57
N LEU A 120 -22.23 -16.81 -32.76
CA LEU A 120 -20.85 -17.24 -32.86
C LEU A 120 -20.61 -18.04 -34.15
N ALA A 121 -19.40 -18.04 -34.66
CA ALA A 121 -19.00 -18.84 -35.83
C ALA A 121 -19.13 -20.35 -35.57
N ALA A 122 -19.06 -20.79 -34.35
CA ALA A 122 -19.29 -22.16 -33.89
C ALA A 122 -19.91 -22.13 -32.48
N ASN A 123 -20.85 -23.04 -32.24
CA ASN A 123 -21.39 -23.23 -30.89
C ASN A 123 -20.36 -23.88 -30.00
N CYS A 124 -20.22 -23.39 -28.78
CA CYS A 124 -19.28 -23.91 -27.78
C CYS A 124 -20.04 -24.30 -26.52
N ILE A 125 -19.55 -25.32 -25.83
CA ILE A 125 -20.05 -25.70 -24.52
C ILE A 125 -18.99 -25.34 -23.51
N ASP A 126 -19.38 -24.56 -22.50
CA ASP A 126 -18.62 -24.37 -21.27
C ASP A 126 -19.42 -25.00 -20.11
N THR A 127 -18.74 -25.41 -19.08
CA THR A 127 -19.44 -26.02 -17.95
C THR A 127 -18.71 -25.78 -16.65
N GLY A 128 -19.45 -25.50 -15.58
CA GLY A 128 -18.92 -25.29 -14.27
C GLY A 128 -19.68 -26.11 -13.22
N MET A 129 -18.97 -26.96 -12.47
CA MET A 129 -19.52 -27.74 -11.38
C MET A 129 -18.94 -27.28 -10.05
N GLY A 130 -19.81 -27.03 -9.07
CA GLY A 130 -19.41 -26.67 -7.71
C GLY A 130 -18.72 -27.82 -7.00
N PHE A 131 -17.38 -27.78 -6.86
CA PHE A 131 -16.61 -28.82 -6.20
C PHE A 131 -17.11 -29.06 -4.77
N GLU A 132 -17.25 -28.02 -3.97
CA GLU A 132 -17.69 -28.10 -2.58
C GLU A 132 -19.14 -28.58 -2.46
N ARG A 133 -20.01 -28.11 -3.37
CA ARG A 133 -21.42 -28.53 -3.41
C ARG A 133 -21.54 -30.03 -3.74
N LEU A 134 -20.77 -30.52 -4.69
CA LEU A 134 -20.72 -31.95 -5.01
C LEU A 134 -20.18 -32.76 -3.84
N CYS A 135 -19.06 -32.34 -3.21
CA CYS A 135 -18.52 -33.00 -2.02
C CYS A 135 -19.53 -33.05 -0.89
N MET A 136 -20.31 -31.99 -0.67
CA MET A 136 -21.37 -31.94 0.33
C MET A 136 -22.43 -33.00 0.11
N ILE A 137 -22.89 -33.13 -1.13
CA ILE A 137 -23.90 -34.15 -1.49
C ILE A 137 -23.34 -35.55 -1.31
N LEU A 138 -22.16 -35.84 -1.84
CA LEU A 138 -21.55 -37.17 -1.75
C LEU A 138 -21.24 -37.61 -0.33
N GLN A 139 -20.98 -36.67 0.56
CA GLN A 139 -20.74 -36.92 1.98
C GLN A 139 -22.01 -36.86 2.83
N GLY A 140 -23.18 -36.60 2.24
CA GLY A 140 -24.48 -36.50 2.95
C GLY A 140 -24.50 -35.37 3.98
N LYS A 141 -23.80 -34.25 3.69
CA LYS A 141 -23.75 -33.07 4.55
C LYS A 141 -24.76 -32.02 4.12
N LYS A 142 -25.19 -31.16 5.06
CA LYS A 142 -26.14 -30.06 4.82
C LYS A 142 -25.43 -28.70 4.67
N SER A 143 -24.09 -28.67 4.79
CA SER A 143 -23.26 -27.46 4.57
C SER A 143 -21.93 -27.86 3.93
N ASN A 144 -21.45 -27.04 2.97
CA ASN A 144 -20.12 -27.18 2.38
C ASN A 144 -19.02 -27.23 3.45
N TYR A 145 -19.19 -26.45 4.52
CA TYR A 145 -18.22 -26.32 5.61
C TYR A 145 -18.14 -27.55 6.51
N ASP A 146 -19.11 -28.47 6.45
CA ASP A 146 -19.13 -29.71 7.23
C ASP A 146 -18.45 -30.87 6.49
N THR A 147 -17.95 -30.62 5.29
CA THR A 147 -17.21 -31.61 4.49
C THR A 147 -15.75 -31.73 4.95
N ASP A 148 -15.08 -32.78 4.50
CA ASP A 148 -13.64 -33.00 4.69
C ASP A 148 -12.77 -31.95 3.98
N VAL A 149 -13.35 -31.17 3.07
CA VAL A 149 -12.67 -30.05 2.40
C VAL A 149 -12.37 -28.92 3.38
N PHE A 150 -13.30 -28.60 4.29
CA PHE A 150 -13.18 -27.47 5.21
C PHE A 150 -12.91 -27.85 6.66
N GLN A 151 -13.45 -29.01 7.11
CA GLN A 151 -13.38 -29.39 8.52
C GLN A 151 -11.96 -29.47 9.09
N PRO A 152 -10.92 -29.97 8.40
CA PRO A 152 -9.56 -29.97 8.95
C PRO A 152 -9.06 -28.56 9.28
N THR A 153 -9.34 -27.59 8.41
CA THR A 153 -8.97 -26.18 8.64
C THR A 153 -9.81 -25.54 9.75
N ILE A 154 -11.13 -25.75 9.74
CA ILE A 154 -12.04 -25.22 10.78
C ILE A 154 -11.65 -25.76 12.17
N GLN A 155 -11.36 -27.06 12.32
CA GLN A 155 -10.94 -27.64 13.59
C GLN A 155 -9.58 -27.10 14.06
N ARG A 156 -8.67 -26.81 13.13
CA ARG A 156 -7.39 -26.14 13.45
C ARG A 156 -7.61 -24.72 13.96
N ILE A 157 -8.51 -23.95 13.32
CA ILE A 157 -8.89 -22.61 13.78
C ILE A 157 -9.53 -22.66 15.15
N ALA A 158 -10.44 -23.61 15.39
CA ALA A 158 -11.08 -23.84 16.67
C ALA A 158 -10.05 -24.12 17.78
N ALA A 159 -9.10 -25.02 17.51
CA ALA A 159 -8.02 -25.34 18.45
C ALA A 159 -7.13 -24.11 18.75
N MET A 160 -6.76 -23.32 17.74
CA MET A 160 -5.93 -22.13 17.90
C MET A 160 -6.65 -21.00 18.67
N SER A 161 -7.96 -20.83 18.47
CA SER A 161 -8.75 -19.80 19.15
C SER A 161 -9.25 -20.22 20.54
N GLY A 162 -9.16 -21.50 20.89
CA GLY A 162 -9.75 -22.07 22.12
C GLY A 162 -11.29 -22.08 22.09
N LYS A 163 -11.91 -21.96 20.90
CA LYS A 163 -13.36 -22.01 20.70
C LYS A 163 -13.79 -23.37 20.17
N THR A 164 -15.05 -23.72 20.36
CA THR A 164 -15.64 -24.98 19.87
C THR A 164 -16.54 -24.64 18.67
N TYR A 165 -16.29 -25.26 17.52
CA TYR A 165 -17.19 -25.16 16.37
C TYR A 165 -18.53 -25.84 16.66
N GLY A 166 -19.63 -25.19 16.34
CA GLY A 166 -21.00 -25.62 16.64
C GLY A 166 -21.56 -25.11 17.97
N ALA A 167 -20.76 -24.31 18.73
CA ALA A 167 -21.21 -23.80 20.04
C ALA A 167 -21.76 -22.37 19.98
N ASP A 168 -21.28 -21.54 19.07
CA ASP A 168 -21.67 -20.13 18.88
C ASP A 168 -21.69 -19.77 17.41
N GLU A 169 -22.85 -19.30 16.91
CA GLU A 169 -23.06 -19.03 15.49
C GLU A 169 -22.08 -18.00 14.93
N LYS A 170 -21.74 -16.94 15.69
CA LYS A 170 -20.82 -15.91 15.23
C LYS A 170 -19.39 -16.43 15.12
N CYS A 171 -18.98 -17.25 16.07
CA CYS A 171 -17.68 -17.94 16.02
C CYS A 171 -17.63 -18.93 14.86
N ASP A 172 -18.71 -19.68 14.62
CA ASP A 172 -18.81 -20.65 13.52
C ASP A 172 -18.72 -19.97 12.17
N VAL A 173 -19.46 -18.86 11.97
CA VAL A 173 -19.36 -18.03 10.75
C VAL A 173 -17.94 -17.50 10.57
N ALA A 174 -17.30 -17.04 11.65
CA ALA A 174 -15.93 -16.55 11.58
C ALA A 174 -14.94 -17.64 11.16
N MET A 175 -15.06 -18.85 11.71
CA MET A 175 -14.23 -20.00 11.34
C MET A 175 -14.44 -20.41 9.89
N ARG A 176 -15.68 -20.41 9.41
CA ARG A 176 -16.03 -20.69 8.00
C ARG A 176 -15.42 -19.65 7.06
N VAL A 177 -15.57 -18.36 7.37
CA VAL A 177 -14.98 -17.25 6.58
C VAL A 177 -13.46 -17.38 6.49
N VAL A 178 -12.79 -17.64 7.62
CA VAL A 178 -11.33 -17.81 7.63
C VAL A 178 -10.90 -19.02 6.80
N ALA A 179 -11.57 -20.16 6.94
CA ALA A 179 -11.23 -21.38 6.21
C ALA A 179 -11.42 -21.25 4.69
N ASP A 180 -12.52 -20.63 4.28
CA ASP A 180 -12.82 -20.34 2.86
C ASP A 180 -11.80 -19.37 2.26
N HIS A 181 -11.55 -18.26 2.95
CA HIS A 181 -10.67 -17.21 2.47
C HIS A 181 -9.20 -17.64 2.45
N LEU A 182 -8.76 -18.46 3.41
CA LEU A 182 -7.42 -19.07 3.40
C LEU A 182 -7.14 -19.78 2.08
N ARG A 183 -8.09 -20.59 1.60
CA ARG A 183 -7.96 -21.30 0.31
C ARG A 183 -7.84 -20.31 -0.85
N ALA A 184 -8.82 -19.41 -0.97
CA ALA A 184 -8.85 -18.43 -2.07
C ALA A 184 -7.54 -17.62 -2.16
N ILE A 185 -7.04 -17.14 -1.00
CA ILE A 185 -5.83 -16.32 -0.93
C ILE A 185 -4.59 -17.17 -1.26
N SER A 186 -4.47 -18.38 -0.69
CA SER A 186 -3.29 -19.23 -0.87
C SER A 186 -3.12 -19.66 -2.33
N PHE A 187 -4.19 -20.07 -2.98
CA PHE A 187 -4.16 -20.42 -4.41
C PHE A 187 -3.86 -19.20 -5.29
N SER A 188 -4.48 -18.04 -5.01
CA SER A 188 -4.19 -16.82 -5.75
C SER A 188 -2.72 -16.40 -5.65
N ILE A 189 -2.11 -16.50 -4.46
CA ILE A 189 -0.69 -16.20 -4.27
C ILE A 189 0.18 -17.23 -4.98
N ALA A 190 -0.17 -18.53 -4.91
CA ALA A 190 0.54 -19.58 -5.62
C ALA A 190 0.58 -19.34 -7.14
N ASP A 191 -0.52 -18.80 -7.70
CA ASP A 191 -0.64 -18.42 -9.11
C ASP A 191 0.01 -17.06 -9.45
N GLY A 192 0.72 -16.44 -8.49
CA GLY A 192 1.45 -15.18 -8.68
C GLY A 192 0.62 -13.90 -8.46
N GLN A 193 -0.64 -14.01 -8.01
CA GLN A 193 -1.48 -12.85 -7.71
C GLN A 193 -1.29 -12.39 -6.26
N LEU A 194 -0.49 -11.35 -6.05
CA LEU A 194 -0.21 -10.82 -4.71
C LEU A 194 -1.27 -9.77 -4.28
N PRO A 195 -1.58 -9.67 -2.97
CA PRO A 195 -2.39 -8.59 -2.43
C PRO A 195 -1.82 -7.23 -2.81
N SER A 196 -2.67 -6.31 -3.30
CA SER A 196 -2.25 -4.97 -3.70
C SER A 196 -3.39 -3.94 -3.55
N ASN A 197 -3.14 -2.68 -3.95
CA ASN A 197 -4.15 -1.61 -3.90
C ASN A 197 -4.99 -1.51 -5.19
N VAL A 198 -4.70 -2.31 -6.22
CA VAL A 198 -5.30 -2.17 -7.55
C VAL A 198 -5.64 -3.52 -8.17
N LYS A 199 -6.60 -3.52 -9.11
CA LYS A 199 -6.97 -4.68 -9.93
C LYS A 199 -7.26 -5.95 -9.08
N ALA A 200 -6.89 -7.13 -9.58
CA ALA A 200 -7.10 -8.41 -8.90
C ALA A 200 -6.46 -8.46 -7.49
N GLY A 201 -5.28 -7.88 -7.31
CA GLY A 201 -4.61 -7.84 -6.00
C GLY A 201 -5.40 -7.07 -4.93
N TYR A 202 -6.21 -6.08 -5.30
CA TYR A 202 -7.12 -5.40 -4.38
C TYR A 202 -8.21 -6.34 -3.86
N VAL A 203 -8.77 -7.18 -4.73
CA VAL A 203 -9.79 -8.17 -4.33
C VAL A 203 -9.19 -9.18 -3.35
N ILE A 204 -8.00 -9.71 -3.63
CA ILE A 204 -7.29 -10.66 -2.75
C ILE A 204 -7.01 -10.03 -1.39
N ARG A 205 -6.51 -8.78 -1.38
CA ARG A 205 -6.29 -8.02 -0.14
C ARG A 205 -7.57 -7.84 0.67
N ARG A 206 -8.69 -7.52 0.00
CA ARG A 206 -9.99 -7.35 0.64
C ARG A 206 -10.47 -8.64 1.29
N ILE A 207 -10.34 -9.77 0.60
CA ILE A 207 -10.67 -11.10 1.11
C ILE A 207 -9.82 -11.41 2.35
N LEU A 208 -8.50 -11.19 2.29
CA LEU A 208 -7.60 -11.42 3.42
C LEU A 208 -7.98 -10.55 4.63
N ARG A 209 -8.17 -9.25 4.43
CA ARG A 209 -8.55 -8.33 5.51
C ARG A 209 -9.89 -8.67 6.14
N ARG A 210 -10.84 -9.18 5.34
CA ARG A 210 -12.10 -9.70 5.87
C ARG A 210 -11.86 -10.88 6.81
N ALA A 211 -11.05 -11.84 6.42
CA ALA A 211 -10.72 -12.99 7.27
C ALA A 211 -10.00 -12.56 8.56
N VAL A 212 -9.00 -11.67 8.47
CA VAL A 212 -8.30 -11.11 9.65
C VAL A 212 -9.28 -10.43 10.60
N ARG A 213 -10.21 -9.63 10.10
CA ARG A 213 -11.22 -8.94 10.91
C ARG A 213 -12.13 -9.94 11.64
N TYR A 214 -12.63 -10.97 10.96
CA TYR A 214 -13.46 -11.99 11.59
C TYR A 214 -12.68 -12.74 12.68
N GLY A 215 -11.43 -13.06 12.44
CA GLY A 215 -10.55 -13.65 13.45
C GLY A 215 -10.32 -12.75 14.65
N TYR A 216 -10.06 -11.46 14.41
CA TYR A 216 -9.90 -10.47 15.47
C TYR A 216 -11.18 -10.27 16.29
N THR A 217 -12.31 -10.04 15.62
CA THR A 217 -13.56 -9.64 16.28
C THR A 217 -14.23 -10.79 17.05
N TYR A 218 -14.24 -12.00 16.48
CA TYR A 218 -15.04 -13.11 17.02
C TYR A 218 -14.21 -14.25 17.60
N LEU A 219 -12.97 -14.44 17.12
CA LEU A 219 -12.11 -15.54 17.58
C LEU A 219 -11.01 -15.10 18.55
N GLY A 220 -10.82 -13.77 18.73
CA GLY A 220 -9.87 -13.20 19.68
C GLY A 220 -8.42 -13.17 19.21
N PHE A 221 -8.16 -13.35 17.92
CA PHE A 221 -6.81 -13.26 17.37
C PHE A 221 -6.35 -11.79 17.24
N ASN A 222 -5.33 -11.42 17.96
CA ASN A 222 -4.70 -10.08 17.92
C ASN A 222 -3.28 -10.08 17.33
N GLU A 223 -2.80 -11.23 16.90
CA GLU A 223 -1.56 -11.47 16.19
C GLU A 223 -1.81 -12.20 14.88
N PRO A 224 -0.87 -12.21 13.91
CA PRO A 224 -0.98 -12.97 12.67
C PRO A 224 -1.25 -14.45 12.93
N PHE A 225 -2.30 -14.99 12.33
CA PHE A 225 -2.77 -16.35 12.56
C PHE A 225 -3.11 -17.12 11.28
N ILE A 226 -3.57 -16.44 10.21
CA ILE A 226 -3.94 -17.08 8.94
C ILE A 226 -2.71 -17.70 8.30
N CYS A 227 -1.56 -17.00 8.35
CA CYS A 227 -0.29 -17.52 7.85
C CYS A 227 0.08 -18.89 8.48
N ARG A 228 -0.28 -19.11 9.76
CA ARG A 228 -0.01 -20.38 10.47
C ARG A 228 -0.93 -21.53 10.02
N LEU A 229 -2.00 -21.24 9.31
CA LEU A 229 -2.94 -22.24 8.77
C LEU A 229 -2.49 -22.80 7.41
N VAL A 230 -1.59 -22.06 6.70
CA VAL A 230 -1.14 -22.41 5.35
C VAL A 230 -0.49 -23.79 5.30
N ALA A 231 0.35 -24.14 6.27
CA ALA A 231 0.98 -25.45 6.33
C ALA A 231 -0.07 -26.59 6.34
N GLY A 232 -1.18 -26.42 7.08
CA GLY A 232 -2.26 -27.39 7.11
C GLY A 232 -3.02 -27.51 5.78
N LEU A 233 -3.18 -26.42 5.08
CA LEU A 233 -3.76 -26.42 3.74
C LEU A 233 -2.83 -27.14 2.73
N VAL A 234 -1.52 -26.91 2.83
CA VAL A 234 -0.51 -27.59 2.00
C VAL A 234 -0.48 -29.08 2.28
N ASP A 235 -0.56 -29.50 3.55
CA ASP A 235 -0.65 -30.92 3.91
C ASP A 235 -1.90 -31.58 3.31
N GLN A 236 -3.03 -30.88 3.30
CA GLN A 236 -4.30 -31.39 2.79
C GLN A 236 -4.37 -31.43 1.26
N MET A 237 -3.94 -30.36 0.58
CA MET A 237 -4.19 -30.16 -0.85
C MET A 237 -2.91 -30.18 -1.70
N GLY A 238 -1.73 -30.03 -1.11
CA GLY A 238 -0.46 -29.92 -1.83
C GLY A 238 0.00 -31.20 -2.56
N GLY A 239 -0.64 -32.34 -2.29
CA GLY A 239 -0.43 -33.56 -3.07
C GLY A 239 -1.07 -33.48 -4.45
N GLN A 240 -2.25 -32.86 -4.54
CA GLN A 240 -3.00 -32.65 -5.79
C GLN A 240 -2.59 -31.34 -6.49
N PHE A 241 -2.20 -30.34 -5.70
CA PHE A 241 -1.82 -28.99 -6.14
C PHE A 241 -0.37 -28.69 -5.72
N PRO A 242 0.63 -29.20 -6.44
CA PRO A 242 2.05 -29.10 -6.04
C PRO A 242 2.56 -27.66 -5.97
N GLU A 243 1.94 -26.70 -6.66
CA GLU A 243 2.23 -25.27 -6.59
C GLU A 243 2.05 -24.70 -5.18
N LEU A 244 1.08 -25.16 -4.41
CA LEU A 244 0.91 -24.76 -3.02
C LEU A 244 2.13 -25.14 -2.17
N LYS A 245 2.66 -26.35 -2.38
CA LYS A 245 3.85 -26.83 -1.67
C LYS A 245 5.10 -26.08 -2.12
N ALA A 246 5.24 -25.85 -3.44
CA ALA A 246 6.39 -25.13 -4.00
C ALA A 246 6.45 -23.66 -3.53
N GLN A 247 5.30 -23.03 -3.29
CA GLN A 247 5.18 -21.63 -2.90
C GLN A 247 4.83 -21.42 -1.41
N GLN A 248 4.82 -22.47 -0.60
CA GLN A 248 4.36 -22.40 0.81
C GLN A 248 5.01 -21.24 1.59
N THR A 249 6.33 -21.14 1.55
CA THR A 249 7.07 -20.08 2.28
C THR A 249 6.71 -18.68 1.78
N LEU A 250 6.45 -18.50 0.49
CA LEU A 250 5.99 -17.23 -0.06
C LEU A 250 4.58 -16.90 0.44
N ILE A 251 3.66 -17.87 0.38
CA ILE A 251 2.27 -17.70 0.81
C ILE A 251 2.22 -17.31 2.29
N GLU A 252 2.93 -18.04 3.16
CA GLU A 252 3.01 -17.75 4.59
C GLU A 252 3.51 -16.34 4.86
N LYS A 253 4.61 -15.92 4.23
CA LYS A 253 5.19 -14.58 4.44
C LYS A 253 4.32 -13.44 3.91
N VAL A 254 3.72 -13.60 2.73
CA VAL A 254 2.83 -12.59 2.16
C VAL A 254 1.61 -12.37 3.04
N ILE A 255 1.01 -13.46 3.52
CA ILE A 255 -0.14 -13.40 4.44
C ILE A 255 0.29 -12.77 5.76
N GLU A 256 1.40 -13.20 6.37
CA GLU A 256 1.90 -12.68 7.65
C GLU A 256 2.13 -11.15 7.61
N GLU A 257 2.74 -10.63 6.56
CA GLU A 257 3.00 -9.20 6.40
C GLU A 257 1.71 -8.39 6.23
N GLU A 258 0.76 -8.87 5.42
CA GLU A 258 -0.55 -8.19 5.28
C GLU A 258 -1.36 -8.25 6.58
N GLU A 259 -1.37 -9.38 7.31
CA GLU A 259 -2.00 -9.50 8.62
C GLU A 259 -1.37 -8.53 9.62
N SER A 260 -0.04 -8.54 9.75
CA SER A 260 0.71 -7.66 10.65
C SER A 260 0.46 -6.20 10.36
N SER A 261 0.47 -5.83 9.08
CA SER A 261 0.20 -4.46 8.65
C SER A 261 -1.23 -4.02 8.96
N PHE A 262 -2.20 -4.89 8.71
CA PHE A 262 -3.61 -4.58 8.92
C PHE A 262 -4.00 -4.57 10.40
N LEU A 263 -3.54 -5.52 11.20
CA LEU A 263 -3.80 -5.57 12.64
C LEU A 263 -3.34 -4.31 13.38
N ARG A 264 -2.22 -3.69 12.96
CA ARG A 264 -1.75 -2.41 13.55
C ARG A 264 -2.76 -1.27 13.41
N THR A 265 -3.54 -1.26 12.33
CA THR A 265 -4.51 -0.18 12.03
C THR A 265 -5.95 -0.57 12.34
N LEU A 266 -6.23 -1.88 12.40
CA LEU A 266 -7.58 -2.43 12.56
C LEU A 266 -8.23 -2.00 13.88
N ALA A 267 -7.55 -2.16 15.00
CA ALA A 267 -8.06 -1.79 16.32
C ALA A 267 -8.40 -0.29 16.40
N THR A 268 -7.51 0.57 15.88
CA THR A 268 -7.73 2.02 15.84
C THR A 268 -8.90 2.36 14.91
N GLY A 269 -8.96 1.75 13.73
CA GLY A 269 -10.03 1.96 12.75
C GLY A 269 -11.41 1.53 13.28
N ILE A 270 -11.51 0.39 13.94
CA ILE A 270 -12.76 -0.08 14.58
C ILE A 270 -13.20 0.90 15.66
N ASN A 271 -12.32 1.32 16.57
CA ASN A 271 -12.66 2.25 17.64
C ASN A 271 -13.16 3.61 17.11
N LEU A 272 -12.54 4.10 16.04
CA LEU A 272 -12.98 5.36 15.39
C LEU A 272 -14.34 5.18 14.72
N LEU A 273 -14.55 4.08 14.01
CA LEU A 273 -15.83 3.76 13.37
C LEU A 273 -16.95 3.58 14.41
N ASP A 274 -16.67 2.91 15.53
CA ASP A 274 -17.62 2.78 16.64
C ASP A 274 -18.01 4.15 17.21
N GLY A 275 -17.06 5.07 17.32
CA GLY A 275 -17.31 6.46 17.71
C GLY A 275 -18.24 7.17 16.72
N VAL A 276 -17.98 7.07 15.42
CA VAL A 276 -18.82 7.64 14.37
C VAL A 276 -20.24 7.03 14.40
N MET A 277 -20.36 5.72 14.52
CA MET A 277 -21.67 5.04 14.61
C MET A 277 -22.45 5.43 15.87
N ALA A 278 -21.76 5.62 16.99
CA ALA A 278 -22.39 6.10 18.22
C ALA A 278 -22.94 7.53 18.07
N GLU A 279 -22.23 8.41 17.37
CA GLU A 279 -22.69 9.77 17.05
C GLU A 279 -23.90 9.75 16.10
N VAL A 280 -23.87 8.91 15.06
CA VAL A 280 -25.01 8.70 14.13
C VAL A 280 -26.26 8.28 14.92
N ARG A 281 -26.15 7.27 15.80
CA ARG A 281 -27.28 6.83 16.63
C ARG A 281 -27.78 7.91 17.59
N LYS A 282 -26.86 8.68 18.19
CA LYS A 282 -27.22 9.78 19.12
C LYS A 282 -27.98 10.91 18.43
N SER A 283 -27.66 11.15 17.15
CA SER A 283 -28.37 12.14 16.32
C SER A 283 -29.68 11.61 15.72
N GLY A 284 -30.06 10.37 15.99
CA GLY A 284 -31.24 9.72 15.40
C GLY A 284 -31.08 9.39 13.90
N GLY A 285 -29.84 9.37 13.40
CA GLY A 285 -29.52 9.01 12.03
C GLY A 285 -29.36 7.49 11.83
N GLU A 286 -29.47 7.05 10.60
CA GLU A 286 -29.29 5.64 10.18
C GLU A 286 -28.15 5.47 9.19
N ARG A 287 -27.41 6.57 8.88
CA ARG A 287 -26.38 6.60 7.83
C ARG A 287 -25.13 7.34 8.27
N ILE A 288 -23.95 6.76 8.02
CA ILE A 288 -22.65 7.41 8.16
C ILE A 288 -22.47 8.36 6.97
N SER A 289 -22.02 9.60 7.23
CA SER A 289 -21.77 10.57 6.17
C SER A 289 -20.59 10.15 5.27
N GLY A 290 -20.66 10.50 3.97
CA GLY A 290 -19.54 10.25 3.06
C GLY A 290 -18.25 10.93 3.48
N LYS A 291 -18.34 12.07 4.17
CA LYS A 291 -17.19 12.81 4.71
C LYS A 291 -16.49 12.05 5.85
N ASP A 292 -17.27 11.48 6.79
CA ASP A 292 -16.70 10.68 7.88
C ASP A 292 -16.10 9.37 7.36
N ALA A 293 -16.78 8.73 6.40
CA ALA A 293 -16.28 7.55 5.71
C ALA A 293 -14.97 7.87 4.93
N PHE A 294 -14.90 9.04 4.28
CA PHE A 294 -13.69 9.50 3.59
C PHE A 294 -12.55 9.82 4.57
N LEU A 295 -12.84 10.40 5.72
CA LEU A 295 -11.85 10.65 6.76
C LEU A 295 -11.23 9.35 7.28
N LEU A 296 -12.05 8.33 7.53
CA LEU A 296 -11.58 6.98 7.93
C LEU A 296 -10.68 6.37 6.85
N TYR A 297 -11.05 6.54 5.57
CA TYR A 297 -10.30 6.01 4.43
C TYR A 297 -8.98 6.76 4.19
N ASP A 298 -9.02 8.08 4.05
CA ASP A 298 -7.90 8.92 3.62
C ASP A 298 -6.86 9.14 4.72
N THR A 299 -7.33 9.46 5.94
CA THR A 299 -6.45 9.82 7.06
C THR A 299 -5.98 8.61 7.85
N TYR A 300 -6.88 7.63 8.07
CA TYR A 300 -6.58 6.48 8.92
C TYR A 300 -6.33 5.19 8.13
N GLY A 301 -6.46 5.23 6.80
CA GLY A 301 -6.22 4.06 5.93
C GLY A 301 -7.21 2.91 6.17
N PHE A 302 -8.39 3.20 6.73
CA PHE A 302 -9.42 2.19 7.00
C PHE A 302 -10.29 1.99 5.76
N PRO A 303 -10.31 0.79 5.15
CA PRO A 303 -10.96 0.59 3.86
C PRO A 303 -12.46 0.86 3.88
N ILE A 304 -12.98 1.50 2.83
CA ILE A 304 -14.41 1.86 2.73
C ILE A 304 -15.33 0.65 2.75
N ASP A 305 -14.96 -0.43 2.08
CA ASP A 305 -15.71 -1.69 2.05
C ASP A 305 -15.79 -2.37 3.42
N LEU A 306 -14.76 -2.17 4.25
CA LEU A 306 -14.76 -2.64 5.63
C LEU A 306 -15.65 -1.74 6.52
N THR A 307 -15.61 -0.43 6.30
CA THR A 307 -16.51 0.54 6.96
C THR A 307 -17.97 0.19 6.65
N GLU A 308 -18.30 -0.05 5.39
CA GLU A 308 -19.63 -0.47 4.94
C GLU A 308 -20.08 -1.78 5.57
N LEU A 309 -19.21 -2.79 5.57
CA LEU A 309 -19.51 -4.10 6.13
C LEU A 309 -19.82 -4.01 7.64
N ILE A 310 -18.99 -3.32 8.42
CA ILE A 310 -19.19 -3.17 9.87
C ILE A 310 -20.44 -2.35 10.17
N ALA A 311 -20.66 -1.27 9.43
CA ALA A 311 -21.85 -0.43 9.58
C ALA A 311 -23.12 -1.23 9.30
N ARG A 312 -23.16 -2.00 8.21
CA ARG A 312 -24.30 -2.87 7.83
C ARG A 312 -24.60 -3.95 8.89
N GLU A 313 -23.57 -4.58 9.46
CA GLU A 313 -23.74 -5.56 10.56
C GLU A 313 -24.39 -4.94 11.80
N GLN A 314 -24.27 -3.62 11.96
CA GLN A 314 -24.89 -2.86 13.06
C GLN A 314 -26.17 -2.12 12.64
N GLY A 315 -26.71 -2.39 11.46
CA GLY A 315 -27.92 -1.78 10.93
C GLY A 315 -27.78 -0.31 10.53
N ILE A 316 -26.54 0.12 10.21
CA ILE A 316 -26.23 1.48 9.77
C ILE A 316 -25.76 1.44 8.31
N GLU A 317 -26.25 2.36 7.47
CA GLU A 317 -25.79 2.51 6.11
C GLU A 317 -24.59 3.47 6.01
N VAL A 318 -23.87 3.44 4.87
CA VAL A 318 -22.81 4.41 4.54
C VAL A 318 -23.23 5.17 3.28
N ASP A 319 -23.05 6.49 3.28
CA ASP A 319 -23.28 7.32 2.10
C ASP A 319 -22.11 7.20 1.11
N LEU A 320 -22.16 6.14 0.29
CA LEU A 320 -21.12 5.84 -0.69
C LEU A 320 -21.08 6.89 -1.81
N GLU A 321 -22.23 7.47 -2.19
CA GLU A 321 -22.28 8.49 -3.23
C GLU A 321 -21.54 9.77 -2.79
N ALA A 322 -21.77 10.21 -1.55
CA ALA A 322 -21.04 11.34 -0.99
C ALA A 322 -19.56 11.01 -0.76
N PHE A 323 -19.22 9.77 -0.38
CA PHE A 323 -17.82 9.31 -0.29
C PHE A 323 -17.11 9.38 -1.64
N GLU A 324 -17.74 8.89 -2.72
CA GLU A 324 -17.17 8.94 -4.07
C GLU A 324 -16.98 10.38 -4.56
N LYS A 325 -17.89 11.31 -4.23
CA LYS A 325 -17.72 12.74 -4.52
C LYS A 325 -16.48 13.33 -3.84
N GLU A 326 -16.26 13.02 -2.55
CA GLU A 326 -15.05 13.46 -1.83
C GLU A 326 -13.77 12.86 -2.44
N LEU A 327 -13.80 11.58 -2.78
CA LEU A 327 -12.69 10.88 -3.44
C LEU A 327 -12.39 11.49 -4.82
N GLN A 328 -13.42 11.81 -5.59
CA GLN A 328 -13.30 12.44 -6.91
C GLN A 328 -12.76 13.87 -6.79
N ALA A 329 -13.25 14.64 -5.82
CA ALA A 329 -12.76 16.00 -5.54
C ALA A 329 -11.27 16.00 -5.15
N GLN A 330 -10.78 14.97 -4.44
CA GLN A 330 -9.37 14.78 -4.16
C GLN A 330 -8.57 14.48 -5.45
N LYS A 331 -9.08 13.58 -6.30
CA LYS A 331 -8.48 13.24 -7.60
C LYS A 331 -8.44 14.43 -8.55
N GLU A 332 -9.49 15.25 -8.59
CA GLU A 332 -9.58 16.44 -9.43
C GLU A 332 -8.64 17.56 -8.97
N ARG A 333 -8.46 17.74 -7.66
CA ARG A 333 -7.43 18.63 -7.13
C ARG A 333 -6.03 18.23 -7.62
N SER A 334 -5.79 16.95 -7.81
CA SER A 334 -4.54 16.41 -8.38
C SER A 334 -4.49 16.52 -9.92
N ARG A 335 -5.63 16.50 -10.62
CA ARG A 335 -5.74 16.55 -12.10
C ARG A 335 -5.83 17.97 -12.68
N ASN A 336 -6.43 18.94 -11.99
CA ASN A 336 -6.64 20.30 -12.50
C ASN A 336 -5.34 21.13 -12.72
N ALA A 337 -4.18 20.48 -12.61
CA ALA A 337 -2.90 21.06 -13.00
C ALA A 337 -2.58 20.96 -14.51
N ALA A 338 -3.39 20.31 -15.36
CA ALA A 338 -3.02 19.93 -16.73
C ALA A 338 -4.13 20.10 -17.79
N ALA A 339 -4.70 21.29 -17.93
CA ALA A 339 -5.47 21.59 -19.13
C ALA A 339 -4.50 21.87 -20.30
N VAL A 340 -4.57 21.08 -21.38
CA VAL A 340 -3.81 21.21 -22.61
C VAL A 340 -4.78 21.45 -23.77
N ASP A 341 -4.57 22.53 -24.51
CA ASP A 341 -5.33 22.86 -25.72
C ASP A 341 -4.48 22.48 -26.95
N THR A 342 -5.03 21.67 -27.84
CA THR A 342 -4.33 21.13 -29.02
C THR A 342 -5.09 21.39 -30.30
N ASP A 343 -4.40 21.92 -31.32
CA ASP A 343 -4.94 22.05 -32.67
C ASP A 343 -5.01 20.69 -33.39
N ASP A 344 -5.78 20.60 -34.48
CA ASP A 344 -5.80 19.43 -35.33
C ASP A 344 -4.46 19.22 -36.08
N TRP A 345 -4.16 17.97 -36.43
CA TRP A 345 -2.97 17.64 -37.20
C TRP A 345 -3.01 18.20 -38.63
N LYS A 346 -1.97 18.91 -39.01
CA LYS A 346 -1.69 19.25 -40.44
C LYS A 346 -0.82 18.15 -41.02
N GLU A 347 -1.32 17.43 -41.99
CA GLU A 347 -0.63 16.31 -42.64
C GLU A 347 0.09 16.81 -43.90
N LEU A 348 1.40 16.51 -44.02
CA LEU A 348 2.24 16.78 -45.18
C LEU A 348 2.52 15.50 -45.96
N ILE A 349 2.73 14.37 -45.24
CA ILE A 349 3.01 13.04 -45.80
C ILE A 349 2.12 12.03 -45.06
N HIS A 350 1.41 11.23 -45.82
CA HIS A 350 0.57 10.17 -45.20
C HIS A 350 1.43 9.01 -44.74
N ILE A 351 1.48 8.76 -43.41
CA ILE A 351 2.15 7.62 -42.82
C ILE A 351 1.23 6.93 -41.81
N LYS A 352 1.30 5.60 -41.73
CA LYS A 352 0.56 4.84 -40.71
C LYS A 352 1.30 4.81 -39.36
N GLN A 353 2.62 4.74 -39.41
CA GLN A 353 3.50 4.72 -38.23
C GLN A 353 4.86 5.34 -38.60
N SER A 354 5.59 5.86 -37.61
CA SER A 354 6.96 6.34 -37.76
C SER A 354 7.94 5.16 -37.75
N GLU A 355 8.89 5.13 -38.71
CA GLU A 355 9.98 4.15 -38.68
C GLU A 355 11.02 4.56 -37.64
N PHE A 356 11.22 3.73 -36.60
CA PHE A 356 12.25 3.95 -35.60
C PHE A 356 13.58 3.32 -36.02
N ILE A 357 14.59 4.16 -36.26
CA ILE A 357 15.95 3.75 -36.67
C ILE A 357 17.00 3.97 -35.59
N GLY A 358 16.59 4.42 -34.40
CA GLY A 358 17.47 4.85 -33.31
C GLY A 358 18.16 3.75 -32.54
N TYR A 359 17.98 2.46 -32.93
CA TYR A 359 18.84 1.39 -32.44
C TYR A 359 20.21 1.36 -33.14
N ASP A 360 20.28 1.88 -34.37
CA ASP A 360 21.46 1.75 -35.24
C ASP A 360 22.16 3.12 -35.46
N THR A 361 21.43 4.24 -35.34
CA THR A 361 21.98 5.57 -35.56
C THR A 361 21.40 6.61 -34.61
N LEU A 362 22.23 7.63 -34.31
CA LEU A 362 21.81 8.79 -33.50
C LEU A 362 21.47 10.01 -34.36
N SER A 363 21.69 9.94 -35.68
CA SER A 363 21.38 11.03 -36.62
C SER A 363 20.86 10.47 -37.93
N ALA A 364 19.92 11.18 -38.56
CA ALA A 364 19.37 10.81 -39.86
C ALA A 364 18.69 12.00 -40.54
N GLU A 365 18.65 11.98 -41.87
CA GLU A 365 17.77 12.85 -42.64
C GLU A 365 16.32 12.39 -42.47
N VAL A 366 15.43 13.33 -42.14
CA VAL A 366 13.99 13.09 -41.86
C VAL A 366 13.12 14.14 -42.55
N LYS A 367 11.89 13.80 -42.81
CA LYS A 367 10.83 14.71 -43.27
C LYS A 367 9.69 14.77 -42.29
N ILE A 368 9.12 15.96 -42.08
CA ILE A 368 7.92 16.13 -41.25
C ILE A 368 6.73 15.52 -42.00
N ALA A 369 6.14 14.47 -41.43
CA ALA A 369 4.94 13.87 -41.99
C ALA A 369 3.67 14.61 -41.56
N ARG A 370 3.62 15.06 -40.29
CA ARG A 370 2.51 15.89 -39.77
C ARG A 370 2.97 16.72 -38.58
N TYR A 371 2.27 17.85 -38.35
CA TYR A 371 2.53 18.71 -37.20
C TYR A 371 1.25 19.33 -36.65
N ARG A 372 1.28 19.77 -35.38
CA ARG A 372 0.22 20.56 -34.74
C ARG A 372 0.80 21.51 -33.69
N ARG A 373 0.03 22.57 -33.38
CA ARG A 373 0.33 23.49 -32.29
C ARG A 373 -0.34 22.98 -31.01
N VAL A 374 0.35 23.14 -29.89
CA VAL A 374 -0.14 22.76 -28.55
C VAL A 374 0.07 23.96 -27.61
N SER A 375 -0.96 24.31 -26.85
CA SER A 375 -0.90 25.36 -25.84
C SER A 375 -1.21 24.77 -24.46
N SER A 376 -0.30 24.94 -23.51
CA SER A 376 -0.47 24.51 -22.13
C SER A 376 0.01 25.59 -21.18
N LYS A 377 -0.84 26.02 -20.25
CA LYS A 377 -0.52 27.05 -19.24
C LYS A 377 0.09 28.32 -19.84
N GLY A 378 -0.39 28.76 -21.02
CA GLY A 378 0.10 29.94 -21.72
C GLY A 378 1.43 29.79 -22.47
N ARG A 379 2.00 28.59 -22.49
CA ARG A 379 3.19 28.26 -23.30
C ARG A 379 2.77 27.54 -24.56
N VAL A 380 3.28 27.99 -25.70
CA VAL A 380 3.07 27.37 -27.01
C VAL A 380 4.24 26.47 -27.33
N SER A 381 3.94 25.27 -27.81
CA SER A 381 4.89 24.31 -28.37
C SER A 381 4.29 23.69 -29.65
N TYR A 382 5.10 22.98 -30.39
CA TYR A 382 4.65 22.27 -31.58
C TYR A 382 5.03 20.80 -31.44
N GLN A 383 4.17 19.96 -31.97
CA GLN A 383 4.37 18.52 -32.07
C GLN A 383 4.63 18.17 -33.55
N LEU A 384 5.73 17.48 -33.77
CA LEU A 384 6.17 17.05 -35.10
C LEU A 384 6.20 15.52 -35.14
N VAL A 385 5.74 14.92 -36.22
CA VAL A 385 5.88 13.49 -36.50
C VAL A 385 6.69 13.36 -37.79
N PHE A 386 7.77 12.57 -37.74
CA PHE A 386 8.64 12.34 -38.92
C PHE A 386 8.28 11.00 -39.60
N ASP A 387 8.62 10.91 -40.89
CA ASP A 387 8.54 9.68 -41.67
C ASP A 387 9.38 8.54 -41.05
N ARG A 388 10.59 8.86 -40.63
CA ARG A 388 11.50 8.03 -39.84
C ARG A 388 12.21 8.84 -38.77
N THR A 389 12.71 8.22 -37.72
CA THR A 389 13.35 8.99 -36.65
C THR A 389 14.40 8.18 -35.89
N PRO A 390 15.56 8.82 -35.54
CA PRO A 390 16.51 8.25 -34.60
C PRO A 390 16.10 8.45 -33.12
N PHE A 391 15.07 9.30 -32.83
CA PHE A 391 14.63 9.61 -31.48
C PHE A 391 13.76 8.50 -30.91
N TYR A 392 14.13 8.00 -29.75
CA TYR A 392 13.31 7.08 -28.98
C TYR A 392 12.12 7.82 -28.36
N GLY A 393 10.91 7.34 -28.59
CA GLY A 393 9.70 7.88 -27.97
C GLY A 393 9.48 7.27 -26.59
N ASN A 394 9.06 8.08 -25.61
CA ASN A 394 8.76 7.67 -24.26
C ASN A 394 7.87 6.41 -24.24
N SER A 395 8.42 5.29 -23.81
CA SER A 395 7.72 4.01 -23.73
C SER A 395 8.50 2.99 -22.89
N GLY A 396 7.80 1.96 -22.38
CA GLY A 396 8.45 0.87 -21.62
C GLY A 396 9.20 1.33 -20.36
N GLY A 397 8.81 2.48 -19.79
CA GLY A 397 9.49 3.08 -18.64
C GLY A 397 10.71 3.93 -18.96
N GLN A 398 11.25 3.90 -20.19
CA GLN A 398 12.33 4.79 -20.62
C GLN A 398 11.74 6.09 -21.17
N ILE A 399 12.23 7.25 -20.67
CA ILE A 399 11.84 8.56 -21.20
C ILE A 399 12.31 8.74 -22.65
N GLY A 400 11.60 9.59 -23.38
CA GLY A 400 11.95 9.94 -24.76
C GLY A 400 13.24 10.74 -24.85
N ASP A 401 13.89 10.62 -26.00
CA ASP A 401 15.12 11.37 -26.28
C ASP A 401 14.87 12.85 -26.44
N ILE A 402 15.93 13.59 -26.23
CA ILE A 402 16.07 15.00 -26.60
C ILE A 402 17.20 15.19 -27.62
N GLY A 403 17.25 16.34 -28.24
CA GLY A 403 18.24 16.66 -29.22
C GLY A 403 17.82 17.88 -30.06
N TYR A 404 18.04 17.82 -31.37
CA TYR A 404 17.63 18.89 -32.26
C TYR A 404 17.35 18.38 -33.68
N ILE A 405 16.65 19.21 -34.46
CA ILE A 405 16.59 19.11 -35.92
C ILE A 405 17.26 20.34 -36.53
N GLU A 406 17.95 20.16 -37.64
CA GLU A 406 18.61 21.27 -38.29
C GLU A 406 18.54 21.22 -39.81
N THR A 407 18.59 22.40 -40.40
CA THR A 407 18.87 22.66 -41.83
C THR A 407 20.09 23.52 -41.93
N ALA A 408 20.48 23.96 -43.16
CA ALA A 408 21.55 24.90 -43.32
C ALA A 408 21.32 26.28 -42.64
N ASN A 409 20.04 26.65 -42.42
CA ASN A 409 19.63 27.96 -41.94
C ASN A 409 19.11 28.02 -40.51
N GLU A 410 18.64 26.92 -39.97
CA GLU A 410 18.00 26.89 -38.65
C GLU A 410 18.34 25.61 -37.88
N ARG A 411 18.38 25.72 -36.53
CA ARG A 411 18.49 24.60 -35.62
C ARG A 411 17.40 24.73 -34.55
N ILE A 412 16.56 23.71 -34.43
CA ILE A 412 15.39 23.68 -33.52
C ILE A 412 15.57 22.58 -32.50
N PRO A 413 15.56 22.90 -31.18
CA PRO A 413 15.64 21.89 -30.13
C PRO A 413 14.41 21.00 -30.11
N VAL A 414 14.62 19.68 -30.01
CA VAL A 414 13.62 18.68 -29.61
C VAL A 414 13.76 18.51 -28.11
N VAL A 415 12.79 19.01 -27.36
CA VAL A 415 12.83 19.07 -25.90
C VAL A 415 12.24 17.83 -25.23
N ALA A 416 11.44 17.06 -25.96
CA ALA A 416 10.91 15.77 -25.52
C ALA A 416 10.45 14.96 -26.75
N THR A 417 10.39 13.64 -26.58
CA THR A 417 9.87 12.72 -27.59
C THR A 417 8.90 11.73 -26.93
N GLU A 418 7.66 11.72 -27.40
CA GLU A 418 6.59 10.88 -26.89
C GLU A 418 6.18 9.81 -27.91
N LYS A 419 5.53 8.75 -27.45
CA LYS A 419 4.98 7.71 -28.32
C LYS A 419 3.49 7.59 -28.08
N GLU A 420 2.69 7.80 -29.12
CA GLU A 420 1.22 7.73 -29.05
C GLU A 420 0.67 7.05 -30.30
N ASN A 421 -0.16 6.03 -30.13
CA ASN A 421 -0.86 5.30 -31.21
C ASN A 421 0.07 4.85 -32.37
N GLY A 422 1.28 4.39 -32.07
CA GLY A 422 2.27 3.96 -33.05
C GLY A 422 3.07 5.09 -33.70
N LEU A 423 2.79 6.34 -33.39
CA LEU A 423 3.53 7.51 -33.85
C LEU A 423 4.55 7.94 -32.82
N ILE A 424 5.70 8.43 -33.28
CA ILE A 424 6.72 9.05 -32.45
C ILE A 424 6.59 10.56 -32.64
N ILE A 425 6.26 11.27 -31.56
CA ILE A 425 5.93 12.69 -31.53
C ILE A 425 7.07 13.48 -30.90
N HIS A 426 7.67 14.39 -31.68
CA HIS A 426 8.78 15.24 -31.26
C HIS A 426 8.22 16.59 -30.82
N ILE A 427 8.51 17.01 -29.59
CA ILE A 427 8.04 18.28 -29.03
C ILE A 427 9.15 19.33 -29.23
N VAL A 428 8.78 20.40 -29.93
CA VAL A 428 9.67 21.52 -30.23
C VAL A 428 9.08 22.84 -29.75
N THR A 429 9.91 23.83 -29.48
CA THR A 429 9.50 25.14 -28.97
C THR A 429 9.03 26.10 -30.06
N GLN A 430 9.40 25.84 -31.30
CA GLN A 430 9.00 26.63 -32.47
C GLN A 430 8.81 25.75 -33.71
N LEU A 431 7.91 26.14 -34.59
CA LEU A 431 7.73 25.48 -35.88
C LEU A 431 8.86 25.87 -36.83
N PRO A 432 9.44 24.95 -37.63
CA PRO A 432 10.38 25.30 -38.70
C PRO A 432 9.81 26.32 -39.69
N GLU A 433 10.68 27.19 -40.21
CA GLU A 433 10.28 28.19 -41.24
C GLU A 433 9.71 27.50 -42.49
N ASN A 434 10.33 26.38 -42.90
CA ASN A 434 9.80 25.51 -43.96
C ASN A 434 9.57 24.08 -43.48
N PRO A 435 8.36 23.73 -43.05
CA PRO A 435 8.04 22.36 -42.56
C PRO A 435 8.18 21.27 -43.62
N GLU A 436 8.19 21.60 -44.91
CA GLU A 436 8.35 20.61 -46.00
C GLU A 436 9.84 20.31 -46.35
N ALA A 437 10.79 21.00 -45.70
CA ALA A 437 12.19 20.75 -45.87
C ALA A 437 12.62 19.39 -45.37
N THR A 438 13.78 18.90 -45.81
CA THR A 438 14.49 17.79 -45.22
C THR A 438 15.37 18.31 -44.07
N PHE A 439 15.25 17.66 -42.92
CA PHE A 439 15.99 18.02 -41.70
C PHE A 439 17.01 16.94 -41.37
N MET A 440 18.15 17.33 -40.85
CA MET A 440 19.02 16.43 -40.13
C MET A 440 18.54 16.38 -38.68
N ALA A 441 17.99 15.23 -38.27
CA ALA A 441 17.57 14.94 -36.90
C ALA A 441 18.75 14.35 -36.13
N VAL A 442 19.10 14.95 -34.98
CA VAL A 442 20.28 14.56 -34.18
C VAL A 442 19.85 14.38 -32.72
N VAL A 443 20.02 13.18 -32.21
CA VAL A 443 19.77 12.82 -30.79
C VAL A 443 20.97 13.27 -29.96
N ASP A 444 20.71 13.77 -28.73
CA ASP A 444 21.77 14.06 -27.76
C ASP A 444 22.49 12.75 -27.37
N PRO A 445 23.78 12.57 -27.75
CA PRO A 445 24.47 11.31 -27.58
C PRO A 445 24.76 11.00 -26.10
N GLU A 446 25.02 12.03 -25.28
CA GLU A 446 25.37 11.85 -23.88
C GLU A 446 24.12 11.40 -23.07
N LYS A 447 22.98 12.06 -23.30
CA LYS A 447 21.72 11.73 -22.65
C LYS A 447 21.21 10.35 -23.07
N ARG A 448 21.30 10.01 -24.36
CA ARG A 448 20.94 8.68 -24.87
C ARG A 448 21.82 7.60 -24.26
N GLN A 449 23.15 7.82 -24.20
CA GLN A 449 24.05 6.84 -23.61
C GLN A 449 23.77 6.64 -22.12
N ALA A 450 23.54 7.74 -21.37
CA ALA A 450 23.20 7.65 -19.95
C ALA A 450 21.86 6.92 -19.72
N ALA A 451 20.85 7.18 -20.55
CA ALA A 451 19.58 6.44 -20.49
C ALA A 451 19.77 4.94 -20.82
N ALA A 452 20.57 4.62 -21.84
CA ALA A 452 20.91 3.24 -22.20
C ALA A 452 21.68 2.49 -21.09
N ASN A 453 22.60 3.19 -20.40
CA ASN A 453 23.33 2.67 -19.24
C ASN A 453 22.34 2.30 -18.12
N ASN A 454 21.47 3.23 -17.74
CA ASN A 454 20.47 3.04 -16.70
C ASN A 454 19.45 1.95 -17.10
N HIS A 455 19.05 1.87 -18.36
CA HIS A 455 18.11 0.83 -18.81
C HIS A 455 18.74 -0.56 -18.75
N THR A 456 19.95 -0.72 -19.24
CA THR A 456 20.66 -2.01 -19.15
C THR A 456 20.91 -2.39 -17.70
N ALA A 457 21.29 -1.43 -16.84
CA ALA A 457 21.45 -1.65 -15.41
C ALA A 457 20.13 -2.09 -14.74
N THR A 458 18.97 -1.61 -15.22
CA THR A 458 17.65 -2.05 -14.73
C THR A 458 17.45 -3.56 -14.97
N HIS A 459 17.77 -4.07 -16.14
CA HIS A 459 17.69 -5.50 -16.45
C HIS A 459 18.64 -6.34 -15.56
N LEU A 460 19.89 -5.92 -15.43
CA LEU A 460 20.86 -6.59 -14.56
C LEU A 460 20.43 -6.58 -13.10
N MET A 461 19.85 -5.47 -12.64
CA MET A 461 19.34 -5.34 -11.27
C MET A 461 18.09 -6.21 -11.05
N HIS A 462 17.19 -6.29 -12.01
CA HIS A 462 16.02 -7.16 -11.93
C HIS A 462 16.42 -8.62 -11.76
N GLU A 463 17.37 -9.08 -12.57
CA GLU A 463 17.94 -10.43 -12.41
C GLU A 463 18.62 -10.62 -11.05
N ALA A 464 19.41 -9.64 -10.59
CA ALA A 464 20.08 -9.69 -9.30
C ALA A 464 19.09 -9.73 -8.12
N LEU A 465 18.02 -8.93 -8.17
CA LEU A 465 16.94 -8.96 -7.19
C LEU A 465 16.27 -10.33 -7.12
N ARG A 466 15.96 -10.95 -8.25
CA ARG A 466 15.41 -12.31 -8.30
C ARG A 466 16.36 -13.35 -7.70
N LYS A 467 17.66 -13.23 -7.93
CA LYS A 467 18.68 -14.12 -7.35
C LYS A 467 18.83 -13.96 -5.83
N VAL A 468 18.65 -12.74 -5.30
CA VAL A 468 18.86 -12.44 -3.88
C VAL A 468 17.58 -12.60 -3.07
N LEU A 469 16.44 -12.12 -3.58
CA LEU A 469 15.17 -12.05 -2.86
C LEU A 469 14.22 -13.20 -3.22
N GLY A 470 14.38 -13.80 -4.41
CA GLY A 470 13.55 -14.90 -4.88
C GLY A 470 12.80 -14.60 -6.18
N THR A 471 12.25 -15.67 -6.80
CA THR A 471 11.61 -15.60 -8.12
C THR A 471 10.28 -14.84 -8.15
N HIS A 472 9.68 -14.55 -6.99
CA HIS A 472 8.47 -13.72 -6.84
C HIS A 472 8.69 -12.24 -7.18
N VAL A 473 9.96 -11.80 -7.30
CA VAL A 473 10.27 -10.43 -7.72
C VAL A 473 9.88 -10.24 -9.18
N GLU A 474 8.88 -9.38 -9.40
CA GLU A 474 8.36 -8.99 -10.70
C GLU A 474 8.30 -7.48 -10.79
N GLN A 475 8.55 -6.94 -11.97
CA GLN A 475 8.39 -5.51 -12.24
C GLN A 475 6.91 -5.08 -12.10
N LYS A 476 6.66 -4.06 -11.28
CA LYS A 476 5.35 -3.39 -11.14
C LYS A 476 5.35 -2.00 -11.75
N GLY A 477 6.54 -1.43 -11.95
CA GLY A 477 6.75 -0.15 -12.62
C GLY A 477 8.23 0.08 -12.88
N SER A 478 8.54 0.90 -13.88
CA SER A 478 9.90 1.31 -14.21
C SER A 478 9.93 2.75 -14.69
N LEU A 479 10.99 3.46 -14.37
CA LEU A 479 11.33 4.76 -14.95
C LEU A 479 12.83 4.79 -15.18
N VAL A 480 13.23 5.07 -16.41
CA VAL A 480 14.63 5.16 -16.82
C VAL A 480 14.86 6.54 -17.42
N THR A 481 15.71 7.31 -16.77
CA THR A 481 16.15 8.66 -17.19
C THR A 481 17.67 8.66 -17.38
N PRO A 482 18.27 9.68 -17.99
CA PRO A 482 19.72 9.83 -18.03
C PRO A 482 20.36 9.96 -16.63
N GLU A 483 19.64 10.53 -15.68
CA GLU A 483 20.14 10.84 -14.34
C GLU A 483 20.05 9.65 -13.38
N TYR A 484 18.96 8.87 -13.45
CA TYR A 484 18.70 7.75 -12.56
C TYR A 484 17.73 6.74 -13.18
N LEU A 485 17.68 5.57 -12.59
CA LEU A 485 16.66 4.57 -12.82
C LEU A 485 15.83 4.37 -11.56
N ARG A 486 14.54 4.02 -11.74
CA ARG A 486 13.61 3.66 -10.69
C ARG A 486 12.94 2.37 -11.07
N PHE A 487 12.92 1.43 -10.14
CA PHE A 487 12.34 0.11 -10.34
C PHE A 487 11.41 -0.25 -9.20
N ASP A 488 10.13 -0.42 -9.53
CA ASP A 488 9.10 -0.83 -8.60
C ASP A 488 8.85 -2.33 -8.79
N PHE A 489 8.91 -3.10 -7.72
CA PHE A 489 8.84 -4.55 -7.81
C PHE A 489 8.05 -5.17 -6.65
N SER A 490 7.49 -6.37 -6.92
CA SER A 490 6.79 -7.15 -5.90
C SER A 490 7.78 -7.70 -4.87
N HIS A 491 7.62 -7.26 -3.61
CA HIS A 491 8.32 -7.84 -2.47
C HIS A 491 7.60 -7.45 -1.18
N PHE A 492 7.48 -8.38 -0.25
CA PHE A 492 6.60 -8.29 0.91
C PHE A 492 7.24 -7.60 2.13
N GLN A 493 8.56 -7.49 2.20
CA GLN A 493 9.29 -6.90 3.34
C GLN A 493 10.29 -5.83 2.89
N LYS A 494 10.82 -5.07 3.87
CA LYS A 494 11.92 -4.14 3.62
C LYS A 494 13.16 -4.90 3.20
N VAL A 495 13.80 -4.47 2.11
CA VAL A 495 15.08 -5.04 1.68
C VAL A 495 16.18 -4.56 2.62
N THR A 496 16.94 -5.49 3.17
CA THR A 496 18.00 -5.19 4.14
C THR A 496 19.21 -4.55 3.44
N HIS A 497 20.03 -3.84 4.21
CA HIS A 497 21.26 -3.26 3.68
C HIS A 497 22.24 -4.33 3.13
N GLU A 498 22.23 -5.53 3.69
CA GLU A 498 23.05 -6.64 3.24
C GLU A 498 22.56 -7.17 1.89
N GLU A 499 21.25 -7.35 1.73
CA GLU A 499 20.63 -7.76 0.48
C GLU A 499 20.84 -6.71 -0.62
N LEU A 500 20.63 -5.41 -0.33
CA LEU A 500 20.91 -4.32 -1.28
C LEU A 500 22.38 -4.32 -1.71
N ARG A 501 23.30 -4.49 -0.77
CA ARG A 501 24.74 -4.60 -1.08
C ARG A 501 25.02 -5.81 -1.95
N ARG A 502 24.36 -6.93 -1.71
CA ARG A 502 24.51 -8.14 -2.53
C ARG A 502 24.01 -7.93 -3.97
N VAL A 503 22.85 -7.27 -4.11
CA VAL A 503 22.31 -6.88 -5.43
C VAL A 503 23.31 -5.98 -6.16
N GLU A 504 23.79 -4.91 -5.52
CA GLU A 504 24.76 -3.97 -6.08
C GLU A 504 26.06 -4.68 -6.52
N GLN A 505 26.55 -5.62 -5.71
CA GLN A 505 27.71 -6.44 -6.07
C GLN A 505 27.49 -7.33 -7.29
N LEU A 506 26.31 -7.93 -7.42
CA LEU A 506 25.97 -8.78 -8.57
C LEU A 506 25.87 -7.96 -9.84
N VAL A 507 25.20 -6.81 -9.81
CA VAL A 507 25.10 -5.90 -10.96
C VAL A 507 26.49 -5.41 -11.39
N ASN A 508 27.30 -4.91 -10.46
CA ASN A 508 28.67 -4.46 -10.79
C ASN A 508 29.59 -5.61 -11.24
N ARG A 509 29.33 -6.84 -10.83
CA ARG A 509 30.03 -8.02 -11.37
C ARG A 509 29.66 -8.25 -12.84
N ALA A 510 28.37 -8.17 -13.18
CA ALA A 510 27.89 -8.31 -14.57
C ALA A 510 28.41 -7.16 -15.47
N ILE A 511 28.54 -5.95 -14.94
CA ILE A 511 29.15 -4.80 -15.61
C ILE A 511 30.62 -5.12 -15.94
N ARG A 512 31.40 -5.56 -14.97
CA ARG A 512 32.83 -5.93 -15.15
C ARG A 512 33.05 -7.13 -16.05
N ALA A 513 32.05 -8.03 -16.15
CA ALA A 513 32.11 -9.16 -17.06
C ALA A 513 32.01 -8.75 -18.55
N ASN A 514 31.59 -7.51 -18.80
CA ASN A 514 31.51 -6.90 -20.13
C ASN A 514 30.76 -7.76 -21.15
N TYR A 515 29.58 -8.27 -20.76
CA TYR A 515 28.73 -9.05 -21.66
C TYR A 515 28.30 -8.20 -22.87
N PRO A 516 28.45 -8.70 -24.12
CA PRO A 516 27.94 -8.00 -25.28
C PRO A 516 26.42 -8.02 -25.32
N LEU A 517 25.84 -7.04 -26.02
CA LEU A 517 24.43 -7.06 -26.39
C LEU A 517 24.17 -8.16 -27.40
N GLU A 518 23.32 -9.12 -27.02
CA GLU A 518 22.73 -10.06 -27.97
C GLU A 518 21.26 -9.70 -28.13
N GLU A 519 20.84 -9.29 -29.34
CA GLU A 519 19.44 -8.93 -29.59
C GLU A 519 18.85 -9.72 -30.75
N LYS A 520 17.56 -10.06 -30.62
CA LYS A 520 16.75 -10.56 -31.73
C LYS A 520 15.51 -9.67 -31.84
N ARG A 521 15.45 -8.87 -32.92
CA ARG A 521 14.41 -7.83 -33.11
C ARG A 521 13.08 -8.38 -33.59
N ASP A 522 13.04 -9.65 -34.00
CA ASP A 522 11.91 -10.31 -34.65
C ASP A 522 11.73 -11.74 -34.10
N ALA A 523 11.76 -11.91 -32.80
CA ALA A 523 11.52 -13.20 -32.16
C ALA A 523 10.02 -13.51 -32.07
N THR A 524 9.64 -14.80 -32.15
CA THR A 524 8.31 -15.24 -31.78
C THR A 524 8.20 -15.34 -30.24
N LYS A 525 6.98 -15.42 -29.72
CA LYS A 525 6.75 -15.62 -28.27
C LYS A 525 7.30 -16.97 -27.80
N GLU A 526 7.19 -18.01 -28.65
CA GLU A 526 7.69 -19.34 -28.37
C GLU A 526 9.22 -19.38 -28.31
N GLU A 527 9.89 -18.69 -29.22
CA GLU A 527 11.37 -18.54 -29.22
C GLU A 527 11.83 -17.79 -27.96
N ALA A 528 11.12 -16.72 -27.57
CA ALA A 528 11.44 -15.96 -26.39
C ALA A 528 11.26 -16.81 -25.11
N ALA A 529 10.17 -17.56 -25.03
CA ALA A 529 9.89 -18.46 -23.90
C ALA A 529 10.94 -19.59 -23.83
N ALA A 530 11.32 -20.19 -24.98
CA ALA A 530 12.36 -21.20 -25.03
C ALA A 530 13.75 -20.68 -24.62
N ALA A 531 14.03 -19.39 -24.88
CA ALA A 531 15.23 -18.70 -24.42
C ALA A 531 15.22 -18.31 -22.94
N GLY A 532 14.10 -18.57 -22.21
CA GLY A 532 13.90 -18.16 -20.82
C GLY A 532 13.73 -16.66 -20.65
N ALA A 533 13.28 -15.96 -21.70
CA ALA A 533 13.08 -14.51 -21.64
C ALA A 533 11.98 -14.16 -20.63
N MET A 534 12.27 -13.17 -19.80
CA MET A 534 11.30 -12.63 -18.84
C MET A 534 10.26 -11.80 -19.59
N MET A 535 9.00 -12.19 -19.42
CA MET A 535 7.85 -11.50 -19.99
C MET A 535 7.07 -10.84 -18.86
N LEU A 536 6.74 -9.55 -18.99
CA LEU A 536 5.98 -8.83 -17.98
C LEU A 536 4.50 -9.25 -18.05
N PHE A 537 3.93 -9.64 -16.90
CA PHE A 537 2.53 -10.01 -16.79
C PHE A 537 1.63 -8.80 -17.11
N GLY A 538 0.66 -8.98 -18.04
CA GLY A 538 -0.34 -7.96 -18.38
C GLY A 538 0.05 -7.03 -19.54
N GLU A 539 1.23 -7.12 -20.11
CA GLU A 539 1.53 -6.44 -21.36
C GLU A 539 1.01 -7.22 -22.58
N LYS A 540 0.33 -6.51 -23.48
CA LYS A 540 -0.11 -7.08 -24.76
C LYS A 540 1.05 -7.06 -25.75
N TYR A 541 1.84 -8.09 -25.75
CA TYR A 541 2.87 -8.28 -26.78
C TYR A 541 2.25 -8.65 -28.13
N GLY A 542 2.76 -8.05 -29.22
CA GLY A 542 2.45 -8.49 -30.59
C GLY A 542 2.94 -9.92 -30.87
N ASP A 543 2.67 -10.44 -32.08
CA ASP A 543 3.15 -11.77 -32.50
C ASP A 543 4.67 -11.82 -32.66
N ARG A 544 5.30 -10.67 -32.85
CA ARG A 544 6.74 -10.47 -32.94
C ARG A 544 7.24 -9.54 -31.85
N VAL A 545 8.34 -9.90 -31.20
CA VAL A 545 8.89 -9.21 -30.03
C VAL A 545 10.40 -9.03 -30.17
N ARG A 546 10.93 -7.96 -29.59
CA ARG A 546 12.37 -7.76 -29.45
C ARG A 546 12.85 -8.37 -28.15
N MET A 547 13.79 -9.33 -28.25
CA MET A 547 14.47 -9.99 -27.13
C MET A 547 15.87 -9.40 -26.98
N VAL A 548 16.23 -9.05 -25.75
CA VAL A 548 17.53 -8.50 -25.37
C VAL A 548 18.18 -9.41 -24.33
N ARG A 549 19.46 -9.73 -24.55
CA ARG A 549 20.23 -10.60 -23.64
C ARG A 549 21.56 -9.95 -23.27
N PHE A 550 21.91 -10.03 -21.99
CA PHE A 550 23.25 -9.72 -21.45
C PHE A 550 23.66 -10.86 -20.51
N GLY A 551 24.47 -11.80 -21.02
CA GLY A 551 24.84 -12.99 -20.25
C GLY A 551 23.63 -13.84 -19.89
N THR A 552 23.29 -13.92 -18.59
CA THR A 552 22.14 -14.68 -18.08
C THR A 552 20.85 -13.85 -17.99
N SER A 553 20.92 -12.54 -18.10
CA SER A 553 19.74 -11.66 -18.12
C SER A 553 19.12 -11.66 -19.52
N VAL A 554 17.87 -12.11 -19.65
CA VAL A 554 17.13 -12.20 -20.92
C VAL A 554 15.73 -11.62 -20.71
N GLU A 555 15.38 -10.55 -21.44
CA GLU A 555 14.09 -9.87 -21.30
C GLU A 555 13.51 -9.43 -22.64
N LEU A 556 12.19 -9.31 -22.72
CA LEU A 556 11.49 -8.65 -23.82
C LEU A 556 11.53 -7.15 -23.60
N CYS A 557 12.22 -6.41 -24.48
CA CYS A 557 12.40 -4.99 -24.26
C CYS A 557 12.52 -4.20 -25.57
N GLY A 558 11.71 -3.12 -25.67
CA GLY A 558 11.77 -2.16 -26.79
C GLY A 558 12.71 -0.96 -26.55
N GLY A 559 13.33 -0.86 -25.37
CA GLY A 559 14.19 0.28 -25.01
C GLY A 559 15.57 0.28 -25.64
N THR A 560 16.33 1.33 -25.39
CA THR A 560 17.72 1.45 -25.86
C THR A 560 18.69 0.90 -24.83
N HIS A 561 19.72 0.18 -25.30
CA HIS A 561 20.69 -0.50 -24.44
C HIS A 561 22.13 -0.21 -24.87
N VAL A 562 23.05 -0.47 -23.95
CA VAL A 562 24.50 -0.39 -24.25
C VAL A 562 24.92 -1.52 -25.18
N SER A 563 25.99 -1.33 -25.95
CA SER A 563 26.57 -2.39 -26.79
C SER A 563 27.25 -3.50 -25.98
N ALA A 564 27.73 -3.18 -24.78
CA ALA A 564 28.28 -4.14 -23.83
C ALA A 564 28.12 -3.60 -22.39
N THR A 565 27.96 -4.49 -21.40
CA THR A 565 27.69 -4.08 -20.01
C THR A 565 28.82 -3.25 -19.38
N GLY A 566 30.06 -3.37 -19.86
CA GLY A 566 31.19 -2.54 -19.42
C GLY A 566 30.99 -1.05 -19.67
N ASN A 567 30.22 -0.67 -20.69
CA ASN A 567 29.91 0.74 -21.00
C ASN A 567 29.04 1.44 -19.94
N ILE A 568 28.40 0.69 -19.04
CA ILE A 568 27.61 1.23 -17.92
C ILE A 568 28.50 1.97 -16.92
N GLY A 569 29.77 1.53 -16.77
CA GLY A 569 30.70 2.05 -15.78
C GLY A 569 30.45 1.47 -14.37
N PHE A 570 29.91 2.25 -13.46
CA PHE A 570 29.61 1.83 -12.11
C PHE A 570 28.11 1.99 -11.81
N PHE A 571 27.54 1.02 -11.08
CA PHE A 571 26.15 1.05 -10.65
C PHE A 571 26.07 1.29 -9.14
N LYS A 572 25.22 2.23 -8.71
CA LYS A 572 24.99 2.57 -7.31
C LYS A 572 23.52 2.65 -6.96
N ILE A 573 23.09 1.93 -5.95
CA ILE A 573 21.75 2.09 -5.35
C ILE A 573 21.75 3.35 -4.50
N LEU A 574 20.75 4.21 -4.70
CA LEU A 574 20.56 5.47 -4.00
C LEU A 574 19.61 5.30 -2.81
N ASN A 575 18.49 4.64 -3.04
CA ASN A 575 17.43 4.51 -2.05
C ASN A 575 16.60 3.24 -2.26
N GLU A 576 16.01 2.75 -1.17
CA GLU A 576 15.00 1.69 -1.16
C GLU A 576 13.84 2.10 -0.26
N SER A 577 12.61 2.00 -0.75
CA SER A 577 11.40 2.43 -0.02
C SER A 577 10.18 1.59 -0.36
N ALA A 578 9.16 1.63 0.51
CA ALA A 578 7.85 1.07 0.23
C ALA A 578 7.00 2.07 -0.57
N ILE A 579 6.28 1.59 -1.58
CA ILE A 579 5.27 2.37 -2.29
C ILE A 579 3.88 2.00 -1.80
N SER A 580 3.64 0.72 -1.70
CA SER A 580 2.40 0.14 -1.20
C SER A 580 2.71 -1.20 -0.56
N ALA A 581 1.75 -1.81 0.14
CA ALA A 581 1.94 -3.15 0.64
C ALA A 581 2.27 -4.11 -0.51
N GLY A 582 3.31 -4.90 -0.32
CA GLY A 582 3.81 -5.85 -1.33
C GLY A 582 4.54 -5.22 -2.53
N VAL A 583 4.78 -3.90 -2.56
CA VAL A 583 5.54 -3.24 -3.63
C VAL A 583 6.65 -2.37 -3.05
N ARG A 584 7.88 -2.70 -3.42
CA ARG A 584 9.08 -1.96 -3.05
C ARG A 584 9.61 -1.16 -4.24
N ARG A 585 10.31 -0.09 -3.98
CA ARG A 585 10.98 0.77 -4.96
C ARG A 585 12.47 0.82 -4.69
N ILE A 586 13.26 0.62 -5.72
CA ILE A 586 14.69 0.94 -5.73
C ILE A 586 14.92 2.09 -6.71
N GLU A 587 15.69 3.08 -6.25
CA GLU A 587 16.27 4.13 -7.09
C GLU A 587 17.78 3.90 -7.15
N ALA A 588 18.34 3.97 -8.35
CA ALA A 588 19.76 3.73 -8.59
C ALA A 588 20.27 4.58 -9.74
N THR A 589 21.57 4.67 -9.90
CA THR A 589 22.21 5.45 -10.96
C THR A 589 23.47 4.75 -11.46
N THR A 590 23.97 5.16 -12.62
CA THR A 590 25.13 4.58 -13.28
C THR A 590 26.13 5.62 -13.76
N GLY A 591 27.34 5.18 -14.13
CA GLY A 591 28.36 5.98 -14.79
C GLY A 591 28.73 7.23 -14.01
N ALA A 592 28.83 8.37 -14.69
CA ALA A 592 29.26 9.64 -14.12
C ALA A 592 28.40 10.09 -12.90
N LYS A 593 27.08 9.82 -12.93
CA LYS A 593 26.20 10.14 -11.79
C LYS A 593 26.49 9.27 -10.57
N ALA A 594 26.87 8.01 -10.75
CA ALA A 594 27.32 7.17 -9.66
C ALA A 594 28.64 7.64 -9.05
N GLU A 595 29.56 8.14 -9.89
CA GLU A 595 30.81 8.76 -9.44
C GLU A 595 30.56 10.03 -8.61
N GLU A 596 29.66 10.91 -9.05
CA GLU A 596 29.26 12.12 -8.29
C GLU A 596 28.75 11.75 -6.87
N VAL A 597 27.96 10.69 -6.74
CA VAL A 597 27.45 10.23 -5.45
C VAL A 597 28.58 9.73 -4.55
N ILE A 598 29.57 9.04 -5.13
CA ILE A 598 30.75 8.55 -4.37
C ILE A 598 31.58 9.74 -3.91
N TYR A 599 31.89 10.68 -4.79
CA TYR A 599 32.68 11.88 -4.45
C TYR A 599 32.00 12.73 -3.38
N ALA A 600 30.68 12.93 -3.47
CA ALA A 600 29.92 13.65 -2.45
C ALA A 600 29.99 12.96 -1.07
N ALA A 601 29.96 11.63 -1.06
CA ALA A 601 30.15 10.87 0.19
C ALA A 601 31.57 11.00 0.74
N GLU A 602 32.60 10.94 -0.12
CA GLU A 602 34.00 11.14 0.26
C GLU A 602 34.24 12.55 0.80
N ASP A 603 33.71 13.58 0.12
CA ASP A 603 33.82 14.96 0.58
C ASP A 603 33.14 15.19 1.92
N THR A 604 31.96 14.56 2.12
CA THR A 604 31.28 14.60 3.42
C THR A 604 32.14 13.98 4.52
N MET A 605 32.73 12.83 4.26
CA MET A 605 33.64 12.17 5.22
C MET A 605 34.88 13.01 5.51
N ARG A 606 35.47 13.63 4.47
CA ARG A 606 36.61 14.56 4.60
C ARG A 606 36.25 15.76 5.47
N ASN A 607 35.14 16.43 5.16
CA ASN A 607 34.66 17.58 5.92
C ASN A 607 34.44 17.22 7.40
N VAL A 608 33.86 16.07 7.69
CA VAL A 608 33.69 15.60 9.09
C VAL A 608 35.04 15.38 9.75
N ALA A 609 36.00 14.77 9.05
CA ALA A 609 37.36 14.56 9.59
C ALA A 609 38.06 15.91 9.88
N ASP A 610 37.89 16.90 8.98
CA ASP A 610 38.43 18.25 9.15
C ASP A 610 37.83 18.97 10.37
N TYR A 611 36.48 18.93 10.53
CA TYR A 611 35.80 19.48 11.71
C TYR A 611 36.27 18.84 13.01
N LEU A 612 36.55 17.53 13.00
CA LEU A 612 37.05 16.79 14.14
C LEU A 612 38.57 16.95 14.33
N ASN A 613 39.24 17.57 13.35
CA ASN A 613 40.70 17.67 13.26
C ASN A 613 41.39 16.28 13.48
N ASN A 614 40.75 15.23 12.95
CA ASN A 614 41.23 13.85 13.12
C ASN A 614 40.62 12.94 12.01
N PRO A 615 41.47 12.20 11.26
CA PRO A 615 40.99 11.27 10.24
C PRO A 615 40.24 10.06 10.83
N GLN A 616 40.38 9.79 12.13
CA GLN A 616 39.66 8.69 12.81
C GLN A 616 38.31 9.17 13.33
N ILE A 617 37.38 9.44 12.43
CA ILE A 617 36.07 10.05 12.70
C ILE A 617 35.30 9.37 13.82
N LEU A 618 35.14 8.03 13.74
CA LEU A 618 34.36 7.27 14.74
C LEU A 618 34.94 7.32 16.14
N GLN A 619 36.28 7.26 16.25
CA GLN A 619 36.97 7.38 17.56
C GLN A 619 36.81 8.78 18.15
N SER A 620 36.88 9.81 17.31
CA SER A 620 36.69 11.21 17.74
C SER A 620 35.27 11.46 18.22
N ILE A 621 34.27 10.98 17.49
CA ILE A 621 32.85 11.08 17.89
C ILE A 621 32.64 10.36 19.23
N LYS A 622 33.16 9.14 19.37
CA LYS A 622 33.02 8.39 20.61
C LYS A 622 33.66 9.13 21.79
N LYS A 623 34.87 9.68 21.60
CA LYS A 623 35.55 10.48 22.62
C LYS A 623 34.78 11.75 23.00
N ILE A 624 34.18 12.43 22.02
CA ILE A 624 33.33 13.61 22.28
C ILE A 624 32.09 13.21 23.09
N MET A 625 31.44 12.10 22.74
CA MET A 625 30.28 11.60 23.48
C MET A 625 30.65 11.24 24.91
N GLU A 626 31.75 10.50 25.14
CA GLU A 626 32.25 10.14 26.48
C GLU A 626 32.61 11.39 27.29
N SER A 627 33.31 12.37 26.66
CA SER A 627 33.65 13.64 27.31
C SER A 627 32.42 14.46 27.68
N ASN A 628 31.42 14.49 26.81
CA ASN A 628 30.18 15.21 27.11
C ASN A 628 29.39 14.60 28.28
N GLU A 629 29.36 13.27 28.35
CA GLU A 629 28.77 12.55 29.50
C GLU A 629 29.55 12.84 30.79
N ALA A 630 30.90 12.80 30.75
CA ALA A 630 31.74 13.12 31.91
C ALA A 630 31.48 14.56 32.37
N LEU A 631 31.45 15.54 31.45
CA LEU A 631 31.19 16.93 31.78
C LEU A 631 29.78 17.13 32.38
N LYS A 632 28.78 16.42 31.92
CA LYS A 632 27.42 16.46 32.52
C LYS A 632 27.47 15.96 33.98
N HIS A 633 28.10 14.85 34.21
CA HIS A 633 28.25 14.32 35.59
C HIS A 633 29.02 15.28 36.51
N GLU A 634 30.10 15.90 36.02
CA GLU A 634 30.85 16.89 36.75
C GLU A 634 29.99 18.14 37.08
N MET A 635 29.26 18.66 36.09
CA MET A 635 28.31 19.76 36.29
C MET A 635 27.24 19.44 37.33
N GLU A 636 26.70 18.20 37.30
CA GLU A 636 25.71 17.77 38.30
C GLU A 636 26.35 17.65 39.71
N ALA A 637 27.59 17.15 39.81
CA ALA A 637 28.30 17.07 41.09
C ALA A 637 28.54 18.47 41.68
N ILE A 638 29.07 19.40 40.89
CA ILE A 638 29.27 20.80 41.29
C ILE A 638 27.96 21.44 41.72
N ARG A 639 26.90 21.20 40.98
CA ARG A 639 25.54 21.71 41.28
C ARG A 639 25.05 21.18 42.64
N ARG A 640 25.21 19.89 42.89
CA ARG A 640 24.83 19.27 44.19
C ARG A 640 25.61 19.89 45.37
N GLU A 641 26.91 20.11 45.19
CA GLU A 641 27.75 20.73 46.20
C GLU A 641 27.29 22.19 46.47
N GLN A 642 27.08 22.98 45.44
CA GLN A 642 26.56 24.35 45.57
C GLN A 642 25.21 24.36 46.26
N VAL A 643 24.28 23.49 45.88
CA VAL A 643 22.96 23.37 46.50
C VAL A 643 23.09 23.04 47.99
N ALA A 644 23.98 22.10 48.36
CA ALA A 644 24.20 21.71 49.73
C ALA A 644 24.78 22.85 50.59
N GLU A 645 25.77 23.59 50.05
CA GLU A 645 26.34 24.78 50.70
C GLU A 645 25.33 25.90 50.94
N TRP A 646 24.54 26.21 49.88
CA TRP A 646 23.49 27.25 49.99
C TRP A 646 22.41 26.83 50.97
N ALA A 647 21.98 25.60 50.95
CA ALA A 647 20.99 25.08 51.89
C ALA A 647 21.47 25.20 53.34
N ALA A 648 22.76 24.90 53.62
CA ALA A 648 23.32 25.09 54.93
C ALA A 648 23.32 26.56 55.34
N LYS A 649 23.83 27.48 54.48
CA LYS A 649 23.83 28.92 54.73
C LYS A 649 22.45 29.48 55.02
N ILE A 650 21.42 29.09 54.25
CA ILE A 650 20.06 29.52 54.45
C ILE A 650 19.52 29.10 55.80
N VAL A 651 19.68 27.86 56.19
CA VAL A 651 19.19 27.34 57.47
C VAL A 651 19.93 28.02 58.66
N ASP A 652 21.27 28.17 58.58
CA ASP A 652 22.09 28.74 59.64
C ASP A 652 21.86 30.27 59.79
N SER A 653 21.65 31.00 58.68
CA SER A 653 21.47 32.46 58.71
C SER A 653 20.05 32.92 58.98
N THR A 654 19.05 31.99 58.88
CA THR A 654 17.64 32.37 59.07
C THR A 654 17.21 32.17 60.52
N PRO A 655 16.99 33.25 61.29
CA PRO A 655 16.62 33.16 62.70
C PRO A 655 15.17 32.61 62.83
N GLU A 656 14.98 31.85 63.89
CA GLU A 656 13.64 31.37 64.27
C GLU A 656 12.88 32.47 65.00
N ARG A 657 11.65 32.73 64.53
CA ARG A 657 10.69 33.72 65.14
C ARG A 657 9.30 33.09 65.13
N GLY A 658 8.64 33.05 66.25
CA GLY A 658 7.27 32.49 66.34
C GLY A 658 7.16 31.04 65.93
N GLY A 659 8.19 30.21 66.14
CA GLY A 659 8.21 28.80 65.76
C GLY A 659 8.53 28.50 64.27
N MET A 660 8.84 29.54 63.50
CA MET A 660 9.06 29.47 62.04
C MET A 660 10.40 30.14 61.65
N ARG A 661 11.12 29.56 60.67
CA ARG A 661 12.26 30.16 59.98
C ARG A 661 11.80 30.64 58.61
N LEU A 662 11.75 31.95 58.40
CA LEU A 662 11.28 32.52 57.13
C LEU A 662 12.42 33.13 56.33
N MET A 663 12.67 32.62 55.14
CA MET A 663 13.58 33.18 54.16
C MET A 663 12.83 33.58 52.91
N ALA A 664 12.87 34.84 52.56
CA ALA A 664 12.28 35.40 51.34
C ALA A 664 13.34 36.20 50.58
N THR A 665 13.59 35.87 49.32
CA THR A 665 14.64 36.50 48.55
C THR A 665 14.37 36.43 47.04
N GLN A 666 15.05 37.33 46.32
CA GLN A 666 15.15 37.23 44.86
C GLN A 666 16.50 36.74 44.42
N THR A 667 16.58 35.95 43.38
CA THR A 667 17.82 35.42 42.83
C THR A 667 17.75 35.36 41.28
N ASP A 668 18.90 35.25 40.61
CA ASP A 668 19.07 35.00 39.18
C ASP A 668 19.26 33.52 38.84
N ARG A 669 19.22 32.65 39.87
CA ARG A 669 19.41 31.21 39.68
C ARG A 669 18.28 30.57 38.89
N ARG A 670 18.59 29.56 38.09
CA ARG A 670 17.63 28.83 37.27
C ARG A 670 16.61 28.08 38.15
N PRO A 671 15.38 27.89 37.66
CA PRO A 671 14.29 27.21 38.40
C PRO A 671 14.68 25.80 38.88
N ASP A 672 15.48 25.05 38.12
CA ASP A 672 15.96 23.73 38.53
C ASP A 672 16.85 23.77 39.74
N PHE A 673 17.76 24.76 39.82
CA PHE A 673 18.62 24.94 40.99
C PHE A 673 17.80 25.30 42.22
N ILE A 674 16.79 26.20 42.06
CA ILE A 674 15.91 26.62 43.14
C ILE A 674 15.07 25.44 43.65
N LYS A 675 14.62 24.57 42.77
CA LYS A 675 13.89 23.37 43.15
C LYS A 675 14.75 22.41 43.98
N ASP A 676 15.99 22.12 43.53
CA ASP A 676 16.92 21.29 44.26
C ASP A 676 17.26 21.93 45.63
N LEU A 677 17.46 23.26 45.66
CA LEU A 677 17.70 24.02 46.88
C LEU A 677 16.52 23.90 47.84
N ALA A 678 15.32 24.02 47.35
CA ALA A 678 14.10 23.89 48.15
C ALA A 678 14.02 22.51 48.84
N PHE A 679 14.31 21.46 48.14
CA PHE A 679 14.40 20.11 48.72
C PHE A 679 15.53 19.99 49.75
N ALA A 680 16.69 20.54 49.45
CA ALA A 680 17.86 20.45 50.35
C ALA A 680 17.62 21.26 51.64
N VAL A 681 16.99 22.44 51.57
CA VAL A 681 16.64 23.26 52.74
C VAL A 681 15.59 22.58 53.62
N ARG A 682 14.54 22.02 53.00
CA ARG A 682 13.48 21.26 53.71
C ARG A 682 14.02 20.04 54.46
N SER A 683 14.97 19.31 53.86
CA SER A 683 15.55 18.15 54.51
C SER A 683 16.35 18.51 55.76
N ARG A 684 16.82 19.76 55.88
CA ARG A 684 17.63 20.27 57.00
C ARG A 684 16.84 20.92 58.09
N SER A 685 15.65 21.49 57.77
CA SER A 685 14.83 22.21 58.77
C SER A 685 13.34 21.95 58.52
N LYS A 686 12.64 21.42 59.53
CA LYS A 686 11.22 21.07 59.44
C LYS A 686 10.26 22.27 59.56
N ASN A 687 10.76 23.35 60.18
CA ASN A 687 10.01 24.60 60.42
C ASN A 687 10.41 25.73 59.45
N ILE A 688 11.02 25.41 58.30
CA ILE A 688 11.47 26.43 57.33
C ILE A 688 10.37 26.81 56.37
N VAL A 689 10.33 28.06 56.03
CA VAL A 689 9.56 28.68 54.95
C VAL A 689 10.55 29.34 53.99
N LEU A 690 10.55 28.91 52.73
CA LEU A 690 11.41 29.45 51.70
C LEU A 690 10.55 30.04 50.57
N VAL A 691 10.68 31.34 50.33
CA VAL A 691 10.04 32.04 49.25
C VAL A 691 11.09 32.63 48.31
N ILE A 692 11.22 32.12 47.13
CA ILE A 692 12.22 32.58 46.16
C ILE A 692 11.57 33.06 44.89
N GLY A 693 11.83 34.31 44.52
CA GLY A 693 11.56 34.86 43.21
C GLY A 693 12.81 34.73 42.31
N SER A 694 12.66 34.34 41.08
CA SER A 694 13.74 34.38 40.09
C SER A 694 13.27 34.94 38.77
N ILE A 695 14.19 35.59 38.05
CA ILE A 695 13.95 36.08 36.68
C ILE A 695 15.01 35.44 35.78
N ASN A 696 14.56 34.62 34.82
CA ASN A 696 15.40 33.98 33.83
C ASN A 696 14.89 34.29 32.44
N ASP A 697 15.71 34.81 31.55
CA ASP A 697 15.35 35.23 30.20
C ASP A 697 14.08 36.12 30.15
N GLY A 698 14.00 37.05 31.12
CA GLY A 698 12.88 37.97 31.23
C GLY A 698 11.57 37.37 31.78
N LYS A 699 11.57 36.08 32.18
CA LYS A 699 10.41 35.40 32.74
C LYS A 699 10.54 35.26 34.25
N PRO A 700 9.60 35.82 35.01
CA PRO A 700 9.61 35.66 36.47
C PRO A 700 9.06 34.32 36.88
N THR A 701 9.66 33.73 37.90
CA THR A 701 9.22 32.47 38.53
C THR A 701 9.21 32.68 40.05
N LEU A 702 8.14 32.31 40.72
CA LEU A 702 8.00 32.27 42.16
C LEU A 702 8.01 30.83 42.65
N THR A 703 8.86 30.51 43.59
CA THR A 703 8.92 29.18 44.24
C THR A 703 8.67 29.34 45.75
N VAL A 704 7.74 28.56 46.28
CA VAL A 704 7.44 28.47 47.70
C VAL A 704 7.70 27.03 48.17
N ALA A 705 8.54 26.90 49.20
CA ALA A 705 8.77 25.60 49.82
C ALA A 705 8.54 25.73 51.36
N LEU A 706 7.86 24.73 51.90
CA LEU A 706 7.43 24.67 53.29
C LEU A 706 8.01 23.43 53.98
N GLY A 707 8.56 23.57 55.15
CA GLY A 707 8.93 22.48 56.00
C GLY A 707 7.71 21.68 56.52
N ASP A 708 7.98 20.46 57.00
CA ASP A 708 6.89 19.54 57.37
C ASP A 708 6.03 20.07 58.52
N ASP A 709 6.63 20.79 59.48
CA ASP A 709 5.91 21.40 60.62
C ASP A 709 4.98 22.52 60.19
N ILE A 710 5.34 23.28 59.16
CA ILE A 710 4.52 24.35 58.58
C ILE A 710 3.34 23.76 57.76
N VAL A 711 3.59 22.73 57.02
CA VAL A 711 2.53 21.99 56.27
C VAL A 711 1.54 21.36 57.25
N ALA A 712 2.02 20.82 58.41
CA ALA A 712 1.16 20.25 59.43
C ALA A 712 0.23 21.28 60.10
N GLN A 713 0.57 22.58 60.09
CA GLN A 713 -0.28 23.69 60.53
C GLN A 713 -1.37 24.09 59.51
N GLY A 714 -1.43 23.40 58.37
CA GLY A 714 -2.46 23.62 57.35
C GLY A 714 -2.04 24.57 56.22
N VAL A 715 -0.81 25.09 56.22
CA VAL A 715 -0.30 25.96 55.15
C VAL A 715 -0.01 25.13 53.90
N ASN A 716 -0.49 25.60 52.75
CA ASN A 716 -0.34 24.91 51.46
C ASN A 716 0.37 25.80 50.44
N ALA A 717 1.58 25.42 50.05
CA ALA A 717 2.41 26.13 49.07
C ALA A 717 1.69 26.35 47.72
N GLY A 718 0.89 25.40 47.29
CA GLY A 718 0.14 25.47 46.02
C GLY A 718 -0.94 26.57 46.04
N VAL A 719 -1.59 26.82 47.21
CA VAL A 719 -2.55 27.87 47.40
C VAL A 719 -1.83 29.22 47.44
N VAL A 720 -0.79 29.34 48.24
CA VAL A 720 0.03 30.56 48.39
C VAL A 720 0.59 31.01 47.03
N VAL A 721 1.23 30.11 46.29
CA VAL A 721 1.82 30.43 44.99
C VAL A 721 0.76 30.88 43.97
N ARG A 722 -0.42 30.29 43.98
CA ARG A 722 -1.51 30.67 43.05
C ARG A 722 -2.00 32.09 43.28
N GLU A 723 -2.13 32.51 44.53
CA GLU A 723 -2.54 33.87 44.86
C GLU A 723 -1.42 34.89 44.63
N ALA A 724 -0.20 34.58 45.06
CA ALA A 724 0.94 35.45 44.88
C ALA A 724 1.36 35.65 43.41
N ALA A 725 1.15 34.65 42.56
CA ALA A 725 1.46 34.72 41.15
C ALA A 725 0.65 35.72 40.34
N LYS A 726 -0.48 36.22 40.90
CA LYS A 726 -1.28 37.30 40.28
C LYS A 726 -0.43 38.56 40.05
N ALA A 727 0.53 38.86 40.97
CA ALA A 727 1.39 40.02 40.85
C ALA A 727 2.38 39.96 39.68
N ILE A 728 2.72 38.76 39.24
CA ILE A 728 3.60 38.54 38.07
C ILE A 728 2.80 38.23 36.79
N ASN A 729 1.47 38.47 36.80
CA ASN A 729 0.58 38.08 35.71
C ASN A 729 0.78 36.60 35.31
N GLY A 730 0.83 35.73 36.28
CA GLY A 730 1.18 34.33 36.15
C GLY A 730 0.22 33.37 36.80
N GLY A 731 0.55 32.11 36.69
CA GLY A 731 -0.18 31.01 37.33
C GLY A 731 0.74 29.85 37.64
N GLY A 732 0.35 29.05 38.61
CA GLY A 732 1.15 27.91 39.03
C GLY A 732 0.44 27.02 40.02
N GLY A 733 1.16 26.08 40.58
CA GLY A 733 0.68 25.11 41.53
C GLY A 733 1.78 24.13 41.94
N GLY A 734 1.43 23.14 42.69
CA GLY A 734 2.34 22.13 43.14
C GLY A 734 1.79 21.33 44.30
N GLN A 735 2.69 20.67 45.00
CA GLN A 735 2.38 19.92 46.22
C GLN A 735 2.21 20.88 47.42
N PRO A 736 1.54 20.45 48.48
CA PRO A 736 1.37 21.27 49.69
C PRO A 736 2.70 21.83 50.27
N PHE A 737 3.78 21.11 50.05
CA PHE A 737 5.11 21.46 50.58
C PHE A 737 6.04 22.19 49.61
N LEU A 738 5.76 22.14 48.29
CA LEU A 738 6.56 22.78 47.24
C LEU A 738 5.70 23.14 46.05
N ALA A 739 5.64 24.40 45.70
CA ALA A 739 4.93 24.86 44.54
C ALA A 739 5.68 25.97 43.82
N THR A 740 5.45 26.06 42.51
CA THR A 740 6.07 27.05 41.62
C THR A 740 5.02 27.71 40.73
N ALA A 741 5.24 28.98 40.41
CA ALA A 741 4.45 29.72 39.43
C ALA A 741 5.38 30.44 38.46
N GLY A 742 5.00 30.48 37.19
CA GLY A 742 5.62 31.32 36.18
C GLY A 742 4.72 32.46 35.78
N GLY A 743 5.29 33.61 35.40
CA GLY A 743 4.55 34.80 35.00
C GLY A 743 5.12 35.49 33.75
N LYS A 744 4.45 36.60 33.38
CA LYS A 744 4.85 37.43 32.24
C LYS A 744 5.32 38.84 32.65
N ASN A 745 5.13 39.22 33.90
CA ASN A 745 5.51 40.53 34.44
C ASN A 745 6.69 40.39 35.40
N PRO A 746 7.94 40.62 34.97
CA PRO A 746 9.11 40.51 35.85
C PRO A 746 9.16 41.60 36.93
N ASP A 747 8.59 42.80 36.69
CA ASP A 747 8.58 43.90 37.67
C ASP A 747 7.72 43.56 38.88
N GLY A 748 6.79 42.63 38.77
CA GLY A 748 5.91 42.19 39.84
C GLY A 748 6.52 41.15 40.79
N ILE A 749 7.76 40.72 40.57
CA ILE A 749 8.34 39.56 41.32
C ILE A 749 8.47 39.88 42.81
N GLN A 750 8.87 41.09 43.18
CA GLN A 750 8.98 41.49 44.61
C GLN A 750 7.60 41.52 45.28
N ALA A 751 6.59 42.06 44.61
CA ALA A 751 5.22 42.07 45.10
C ALA A 751 4.65 40.65 45.27
N ALA A 752 5.05 39.72 44.39
CA ALA A 752 4.69 38.30 44.53
C ALA A 752 5.35 37.64 45.74
N ILE A 753 6.63 37.92 45.98
CA ILE A 753 7.35 37.46 47.18
C ILE A 753 6.68 37.98 48.45
N ASP A 754 6.43 39.28 48.51
CA ASP A 754 5.82 39.93 49.68
C ASP A 754 4.42 39.36 49.97
N LYS A 755 3.61 39.17 48.92
CA LYS A 755 2.28 38.55 49.04
C LYS A 755 2.32 37.09 49.49
N ALA A 756 3.31 36.31 49.01
CA ALA A 756 3.49 34.94 49.47
C ALA A 756 3.86 34.89 50.96
N VAL A 757 4.73 35.81 51.42
CA VAL A 757 5.12 35.94 52.85
C VAL A 757 3.93 36.34 53.71
N GLU A 758 3.16 37.34 53.30
CA GLU A 758 1.94 37.77 53.99
C GLU A 758 0.96 36.63 54.23
N LEU A 759 0.62 35.89 53.15
CA LEU A 759 -0.30 34.76 53.18
C LEU A 759 0.16 33.61 54.10
N ILE A 760 1.46 33.37 54.17
CA ILE A 760 2.01 32.33 55.03
C ILE A 760 1.99 32.79 56.51
N VAL A 761 2.42 34.01 56.80
CA VAL A 761 2.43 34.57 58.17
C VAL A 761 1.04 34.65 58.77
N GLU A 762 0.02 34.98 57.98
CA GLU A 762 -1.38 35.01 58.43
C GLU A 762 -1.91 33.62 58.81
N GLN A 763 -1.42 32.56 58.19
CA GLN A 763 -1.84 31.16 58.42
C GLN A 763 -1.08 30.46 59.53
N VAL A 764 0.15 30.89 59.82
CA VAL A 764 0.99 30.38 60.95
C VAL A 764 0.70 31.20 62.19
N LYS A 765 -0.17 30.71 63.04
CA LYS A 765 -0.50 31.31 64.34
C LYS A 765 0.15 30.59 65.50
#